data_a9f055b5ee13b81eb37e034e47836527
#
_entry.id   a9f055b5ee13b81eb37e034e47836527
#
_cell.length_a   1.000
_cell.length_b   1.000
_cell.length_c   1.000
_cell.angle_alpha   90.00
_cell.angle_beta   90.00
_cell.angle_gamma   90.00
#
_symmetry.space_group_name_H-M   'P 1'
#
loop_
_entity.id
_entity.type
_entity.pdbx_description
1 polymer ?
#
loop_
_entity_poly.entity_id
_entity_poly.type
_entity_poly.pdbx_seq_one_letter_code
_entity_poly.pdbx_strand_id
1 'polypeptide(L)'
;MDDDKRIDSDDQQGAMQQDSEEATDSHSDYRPTSRFDASAVHHLSGMYKNWFLDYASYVILERAVPAIGDGLKPVQRRILHSMKRMDDGRYNKVANIVGHTMQFHPHGDASIGDALVQLGQKDLLIDTQGNWGNILTGDRAAAPRYIEARLSKFALETVFNPKTTEWQYSYDGRNKEPVTLPVKFPLLLAQGAEGIAVGLSSKIFPHNFNEICDAAVSYLRGEPFSLYPDFPTGGSIDASRYNDGQRGGVVKVRAKIEKLDPKTLVIREVPFTKTAESVQDSITKAVEKGKLKIRRVDDMTSSQVEIQVHLAPGTSSDKTIDALYAFTDCEINISPNCCVIDGQKPQFLTVSDVLRRNVDHTKELLRQELEIRRHELLEQLFFASLEQIFIEERIYKGKPFENAKDTDQLIAYIDERLQPFYPSLVRTVGREDLLRLLEIKMQRIAKFSKDKNEELIAKIRAEIARIEKDLSEMTRVTVEWFEMLKEKYGKDHPRRTEIKSFDTIIAAKVAERNEKLYIDRQAGFIGTGLKKAELVENCSDIDDVIIFYRDGKYKVIKIQDKVFVGKNILHVQVFKKNDHRTIFNLVYRDGQKGPYYIKRFGVTSCTRDREYDVTQGKPGSRVMYFTANPNGEAEVIKVTLDPDIRKKRQNIFKEVDFSDILIKGRGAQGNLLTRDSIHRISLKSHGHSTLGGRKVWFDPDVQRINYEEHGRYLGEFGDQDRILVVLDTGDFYISTFDSTNHYEANILRLEKWDKAKIWTAIVRDADNQGYLYLKRFTMDATKRPQSFVGDNAESKLLILTDRPHAKFLVSYGGDDAAHGTEEVAGETFVGVKGYKAKGKRLTTLAVEKVEEVETPYDDTPENPQTETIPTEDGSATENHANLDPDLGKSQQQVIDEITGQLNLFDDEEK
;
A
#
# COMPACT_ATOMS: atom_id res chain seq x y z
N MET A 1 70.80 -15.34 10.88
CA MET A 1 71.25 -14.24 10.02
C MET A 1 70.09 -13.84 9.15
N ASP A 2 69.19 -13.05 9.67
CA ASP A 2 69.06 -11.57 9.63
C ASP A 2 68.74 -11.16 8.22
N ASP A 3 67.64 -10.60 7.89
CA ASP A 3 67.05 -9.36 8.43
C ASP A 3 65.57 -9.20 8.08
N ASP A 4 64.89 -8.70 9.06
CA ASP A 4 63.59 -8.04 9.04
C ASP A 4 63.44 -6.99 7.98
N LYS A 5 62.29 -6.96 7.31
CA LYS A 5 61.60 -5.71 6.98
C LYS A 5 60.07 -5.91 6.94
N ARG A 6 59.44 -5.43 7.98
CA ARG A 6 58.01 -5.09 8.05
C ARG A 6 57.67 -4.09 6.94
N ILE A 7 56.61 -4.36 6.23
CA ILE A 7 55.88 -3.35 5.45
C ILE A 7 54.51 -3.26 6.10
N ASP A 8 54.26 -2.13 6.71
CA ASP A 8 52.99 -1.72 7.26
C ASP A 8 51.92 -1.66 6.15
N SER A 9 50.82 -2.36 6.41
CA SER A 9 49.60 -2.23 5.63
C SER A 9 48.77 -1.10 6.22
N ASP A 10 48.82 0.07 5.63
CA ASP A 10 47.88 1.15 5.94
C ASP A 10 46.52 0.78 5.37
N ASP A 11 45.61 0.48 6.26
CA ASP A 11 44.17 0.48 6.07
C ASP A 11 43.69 1.89 5.78
N GLN A 12 43.33 2.18 4.53
CA GLN A 12 42.51 3.32 4.21
C GLN A 12 41.05 2.90 4.12
N GLN A 13 40.38 2.96 5.27
CA GLN A 13 38.93 3.13 5.30
C GLN A 13 38.56 4.49 4.69
N GLY A 14 38.11 4.48 3.46
CA GLY A 14 37.48 5.61 2.81
C GLY A 14 36.09 5.84 3.37
N ALA A 15 35.96 6.67 4.40
CA ALA A 15 34.69 7.23 4.81
C ALA A 15 34.13 8.10 3.69
N MET A 16 32.97 7.78 3.18
CA MET A 16 32.16 8.68 2.35
C MET A 16 31.76 9.89 3.21
N GLN A 17 32.46 11.01 3.02
CA GLN A 17 31.97 12.29 3.43
C GLN A 17 30.84 12.71 2.47
N GLN A 18 29.66 12.89 3.05
CA GLN A 18 28.66 13.77 2.47
C GLN A 18 29.23 15.18 2.43
N ASP A 19 29.46 15.71 1.23
CA ASP A 19 29.73 17.12 1.06
C ASP A 19 28.47 17.93 1.40
N SER A 20 28.34 18.24 2.68
CA SER A 20 27.64 19.42 3.11
C SER A 20 28.65 20.55 2.97
N GLU A 21 28.51 21.37 1.93
CA GLU A 21 29.19 22.66 1.85
C GLU A 21 28.70 23.53 3.03
N GLU A 22 29.36 23.40 4.17
CA GLU A 22 29.43 24.49 5.14
C GLU A 22 30.33 25.56 4.50
N ALA A 23 29.70 26.69 4.18
CA ALA A 23 30.39 27.89 3.82
C ALA A 23 31.31 28.30 4.97
N THR A 24 32.57 27.89 4.90
CA THR A 24 33.62 28.48 5.73
C THR A 24 33.86 29.89 5.24
N ASP A 25 33.47 30.84 6.03
CA ASP A 25 33.78 32.25 5.96
C ASP A 25 35.32 32.42 6.00
N SER A 26 35.96 32.26 4.86
CA SER A 26 37.34 32.69 4.68
C SER A 26 37.31 34.20 4.38
N HIS A 27 37.50 35.00 5.37
CA HIS A 27 37.91 36.39 5.18
C HIS A 27 39.20 36.41 4.36
N SER A 28 39.08 36.36 3.04
CA SER A 28 40.11 36.84 2.17
C SER A 28 40.04 38.38 2.16
N ASP A 29 41.08 39.03 2.58
CA ASP A 29 41.32 40.47 2.39
C ASP A 29 41.31 40.80 0.89
N TYR A 30 40.14 40.78 0.26
CA TYR A 30 39.92 41.29 -1.06
C TYR A 30 39.78 42.82 -0.97
N ARG A 31 40.89 43.54 -1.14
CA ARG A 31 40.85 44.98 -1.43
C ARG A 31 40.38 45.16 -2.86
N PRO A 32 39.20 45.74 -3.11
CA PRO A 32 38.80 46.01 -4.50
C PRO A 32 39.76 47.05 -5.07
N THR A 33 40.49 46.66 -6.09
CA THR A 33 41.24 47.59 -6.96
C THR A 33 40.25 48.54 -7.62
N SER A 34 40.41 49.82 -7.47
CA SER A 34 39.53 50.91 -7.88
C SER A 34 39.43 51.12 -9.37
N ARG A 35 39.14 50.09 -10.15
CA ARG A 35 38.66 50.18 -11.54
C ARG A 35 37.60 49.09 -11.74
N PHE A 36 36.37 49.38 -11.33
CA PHE A 36 35.21 48.61 -11.78
C PHE A 36 35.05 48.85 -13.27
N ASP A 37 35.39 47.88 -14.08
CA ASP A 37 34.96 47.84 -15.46
C ASP A 37 33.43 47.66 -15.44
N ALA A 38 32.69 48.69 -15.80
CA ALA A 38 31.22 48.65 -15.78
C ALA A 38 30.65 47.63 -16.76
N SER A 39 31.48 47.11 -17.70
CA SER A 39 31.11 46.00 -18.58
C SER A 39 31.07 44.62 -17.90
N ALA A 40 31.71 44.50 -16.72
CA ALA A 40 31.75 43.27 -15.94
C ALA A 40 30.69 43.20 -14.85
N VAL A 41 29.84 44.22 -14.69
CA VAL A 41 28.76 44.23 -13.68
C VAL A 41 27.56 43.48 -14.23
N HIS A 42 27.37 42.24 -13.79
CA HIS A 42 26.15 41.48 -14.08
C HIS A 42 25.11 41.77 -13.03
N HIS A 43 23.95 42.29 -13.44
CA HIS A 43 22.81 42.47 -12.52
C HIS A 43 22.24 41.14 -12.12
N LEU A 44 21.98 40.94 -10.81
CA LEU A 44 21.41 39.73 -10.25
C LEU A 44 20.08 39.35 -10.95
N SER A 45 19.28 40.35 -11.32
CA SER A 45 18.03 40.15 -12.08
C SER A 45 18.29 39.52 -13.47
N GLY A 46 19.40 39.91 -14.16
CA GLY A 46 19.79 39.30 -15.44
C GLY A 46 20.26 37.84 -15.28
N MET A 47 20.99 37.56 -14.20
CA MET A 47 21.38 36.19 -13.86
C MET A 47 20.18 35.28 -13.62
N TYR A 48 19.19 35.74 -12.82
CA TYR A 48 17.96 35.00 -12.59
C TYR A 48 17.11 34.87 -13.86
N LYS A 49 16.96 35.95 -14.61
CA LYS A 49 16.08 35.99 -15.78
C LYS A 49 16.61 35.17 -16.97
N ASN A 50 17.91 35.11 -17.18
CA ASN A 50 18.49 34.42 -18.33
C ASN A 50 19.14 33.09 -17.89
N TRP A 51 20.19 33.11 -17.08
CA TRP A 51 21.01 31.93 -16.82
C TRP A 51 20.26 30.87 -15.99
N PHE A 52 19.52 31.31 -14.95
CA PHE A 52 18.75 30.37 -14.12
C PHE A 52 17.61 29.75 -14.91
N LEU A 53 16.88 30.55 -15.72
CA LEU A 53 15.80 30.03 -16.55
C LEU A 53 16.32 29.08 -17.62
N ASP A 54 17.43 29.39 -18.25
CA ASP A 54 18.06 28.52 -19.24
C ASP A 54 18.51 27.21 -18.63
N TYR A 55 19.16 27.27 -17.45
CA TYR A 55 19.54 26.08 -16.72
C TYR A 55 18.32 25.27 -16.25
N ALA A 56 17.30 25.92 -15.70
CA ALA A 56 16.08 25.26 -15.27
C ALA A 56 15.35 24.56 -16.43
N SER A 57 15.24 25.25 -17.57
CA SER A 57 14.68 24.70 -18.80
C SER A 57 15.47 23.48 -19.29
N TYR A 58 16.78 23.58 -19.31
CA TYR A 58 17.67 22.47 -19.68
C TYR A 58 17.47 21.25 -18.75
N VAL A 59 17.44 21.46 -17.44
CA VAL A 59 17.24 20.34 -16.47
C VAL A 59 15.87 19.70 -16.65
N ILE A 60 14.85 20.48 -16.96
CA ILE A 60 13.48 19.97 -17.18
C ILE A 60 13.43 19.16 -18.48
N LEU A 61 13.85 19.74 -19.59
CA LEU A 61 13.66 19.17 -20.94
C LEU A 61 14.70 18.10 -21.27
N GLU A 62 15.98 18.29 -20.86
CA GLU A 62 17.09 17.48 -21.33
C GLU A 62 17.67 16.51 -20.28
N ARG A 63 17.06 16.44 -19.07
CA ARG A 63 17.63 15.57 -18.03
C ARG A 63 16.59 14.80 -17.21
N ALA A 64 15.64 15.49 -16.55
CA ALA A 64 14.90 14.91 -15.43
C ALA A 64 13.55 14.32 -15.81
N VAL A 65 12.84 14.91 -16.76
CA VAL A 65 11.46 14.56 -17.11
C VAL A 65 11.45 13.70 -18.38
N PRO A 66 10.72 12.58 -18.41
CA PRO A 66 10.62 11.72 -19.60
C PRO A 66 9.74 12.36 -20.68
N ALA A 67 10.04 12.08 -21.94
CA ALA A 67 9.18 12.45 -23.06
C ALA A 67 7.95 11.55 -23.13
N ILE A 68 6.80 12.10 -23.55
CA ILE A 68 5.54 11.33 -23.68
C ILE A 68 5.61 10.33 -24.84
N GLY A 69 6.31 10.65 -25.94
CA GLY A 69 6.32 9.83 -27.14
C GLY A 69 7.01 8.48 -26.98
N ASP A 70 8.13 8.43 -26.25
CA ASP A 70 8.90 7.21 -26.04
C ASP A 70 9.02 6.78 -24.57
N GLY A 71 8.54 7.59 -23.62
CA GLY A 71 8.62 7.30 -22.19
C GLY A 71 10.02 7.37 -21.59
N LEU A 72 11.00 7.93 -22.30
CA LEU A 72 12.41 7.91 -21.94
C LEU A 72 12.95 9.30 -21.59
N LYS A 73 13.91 9.32 -20.67
CA LYS A 73 14.77 10.47 -20.47
C LYS A 73 15.84 10.52 -21.57
N PRO A 74 16.40 11.70 -21.89
CA PRO A 74 17.41 11.81 -22.95
C PRO A 74 18.60 10.85 -22.79
N VAL A 75 19.13 10.65 -21.58
CA VAL A 75 20.24 9.70 -21.34
C VAL A 75 19.82 8.26 -21.66
N GLN A 76 18.61 7.84 -21.30
CA GLN A 76 18.10 6.50 -21.57
C GLN A 76 17.92 6.26 -23.07
N ARG A 77 17.37 7.24 -23.78
CA ARG A 77 17.21 7.21 -25.25
C ARG A 77 18.57 7.08 -25.96
N ARG A 78 19.58 7.85 -25.54
CA ARG A 78 20.94 7.80 -26.07
C ARG A 78 21.63 6.47 -25.79
N ILE A 79 21.41 5.87 -24.61
CA ILE A 79 21.90 4.53 -24.28
C ILE A 79 21.30 3.48 -25.24
N LEU A 80 19.98 3.46 -25.40
CA LEU A 80 19.31 2.51 -26.29
C LEU A 80 19.70 2.71 -27.75
N HIS A 81 19.85 3.97 -28.18
CA HIS A 81 20.37 4.28 -29.52
C HIS A 81 21.81 3.74 -29.73
N SER A 82 22.70 3.96 -28.76
CA SER A 82 24.07 3.43 -28.77
C SER A 82 24.08 1.90 -28.80
N MET A 83 23.27 1.25 -27.98
CA MET A 83 23.14 -0.22 -27.98
C MET A 83 22.64 -0.72 -29.32
N LYS A 84 21.69 -0.02 -29.98
CA LYS A 84 21.19 -0.42 -31.32
C LYS A 84 22.25 -0.28 -32.41
N ARG A 85 23.09 0.75 -32.33
CA ARG A 85 24.20 0.91 -33.27
C ARG A 85 25.30 -0.15 -33.12
N MET A 86 25.44 -0.71 -31.89
CA MET A 86 26.42 -1.76 -31.57
C MET A 86 25.86 -3.17 -31.70
N ASP A 87 24.54 -3.31 -32.00
CA ASP A 87 23.79 -4.55 -31.91
C ASP A 87 24.25 -5.56 -32.99
N ASP A 88 24.90 -6.63 -32.55
CA ASP A 88 25.28 -7.79 -33.33
C ASP A 88 24.64 -9.09 -32.77
N GLY A 89 23.68 -8.97 -31.86
CA GLY A 89 23.00 -10.07 -31.17
C GLY A 89 23.74 -10.63 -29.96
N ARG A 90 24.98 -10.20 -29.70
CA ARG A 90 25.82 -10.65 -28.59
C ARG A 90 25.78 -9.67 -27.42
N TYR A 91 26.17 -10.16 -26.23
CA TYR A 91 26.38 -9.27 -25.07
C TYR A 91 27.59 -8.36 -25.27
N ASN A 92 27.43 -7.10 -24.92
CA ASN A 92 28.49 -6.09 -24.89
C ASN A 92 28.81 -5.69 -23.45
N LYS A 93 30.09 -5.46 -23.13
CA LYS A 93 30.51 -4.88 -21.85
C LYS A 93 29.82 -3.53 -21.64
N VAL A 94 29.24 -3.32 -20.44
CA VAL A 94 28.61 -2.04 -20.07
C VAL A 94 29.58 -0.89 -20.26
N ALA A 95 30.88 -1.08 -19.96
CA ALA A 95 31.90 -0.06 -20.18
C ALA A 95 31.99 0.37 -21.65
N ASN A 96 31.85 -0.56 -22.62
CA ASN A 96 31.86 -0.24 -24.05
C ASN A 96 30.60 0.53 -24.46
N ILE A 97 29.41 0.15 -23.91
CA ILE A 97 28.16 0.84 -24.18
C ILE A 97 28.22 2.27 -23.64
N VAL A 98 28.75 2.46 -22.42
CA VAL A 98 28.95 3.77 -21.82
C VAL A 98 29.88 4.64 -22.68
N GLY A 99 31.04 4.11 -23.08
CA GLY A 99 31.99 4.82 -23.95
C GLY A 99 31.38 5.19 -25.30
N HIS A 100 30.59 4.31 -25.91
CA HIS A 100 29.88 4.62 -27.15
C HIS A 100 28.79 5.68 -26.96
N THR A 101 28.09 5.67 -25.81
CA THR A 101 27.01 6.62 -25.49
C THR A 101 27.56 8.07 -25.31
N MET A 102 28.81 8.22 -24.87
CA MET A 102 29.45 9.54 -24.70
C MET A 102 29.54 10.34 -26.01
N GLN A 103 29.42 9.71 -27.18
CA GLN A 103 29.32 10.41 -28.48
C GLN A 103 28.03 11.23 -28.60
N PHE A 104 27.03 10.94 -27.83
CA PHE A 104 25.70 11.55 -27.86
C PHE A 104 25.36 12.30 -26.57
N HIS A 105 25.97 11.92 -25.45
CA HIS A 105 25.62 12.44 -24.13
C HIS A 105 26.76 13.25 -23.52
N PRO A 106 26.59 14.59 -23.32
CA PRO A 106 27.69 15.49 -22.92
C PRO A 106 27.94 15.47 -21.39
N HIS A 107 27.71 14.34 -20.71
CA HIS A 107 27.91 14.20 -19.26
C HIS A 107 28.82 13.02 -18.95
N GLY A 108 29.32 12.95 -17.70
CA GLY A 108 30.27 11.94 -17.26
C GLY A 108 29.76 10.50 -17.40
N ASP A 109 30.68 9.58 -17.60
CA ASP A 109 30.50 8.13 -17.78
C ASP A 109 29.76 7.48 -16.63
N ALA A 110 29.95 7.93 -15.38
CA ALA A 110 29.27 7.43 -14.22
C ALA A 110 27.75 7.59 -14.34
N SER A 111 27.27 8.77 -14.78
CA SER A 111 25.82 9.02 -14.95
C SER A 111 25.17 8.15 -16.03
N ILE A 112 25.91 7.83 -17.09
CA ILE A 112 25.48 6.91 -18.15
C ILE A 112 25.44 5.49 -17.61
N GLY A 113 26.49 5.09 -16.87
CA GLY A 113 26.55 3.79 -16.21
C GLY A 113 25.39 3.53 -15.27
N ASP A 114 25.11 4.47 -14.38
CA ASP A 114 23.98 4.39 -13.43
C ASP A 114 22.63 4.32 -14.14
N ALA A 115 22.43 5.12 -15.19
CA ALA A 115 21.20 5.07 -15.99
C ALA A 115 21.04 3.73 -16.72
N LEU A 116 22.13 3.14 -17.23
CA LEU A 116 22.10 1.83 -17.86
C LEU A 116 21.79 0.72 -16.85
N VAL A 117 22.38 0.78 -15.65
CA VAL A 117 22.06 -0.17 -14.56
C VAL A 117 20.58 -0.09 -14.18
N GLN A 118 20.03 1.11 -14.02
CA GLN A 118 18.60 1.29 -13.74
C GLN A 118 17.70 0.74 -14.85
N LEU A 119 18.07 0.90 -16.12
CA LEU A 119 17.34 0.30 -17.24
C LEU A 119 17.41 -1.24 -17.21
N GLY A 120 18.58 -1.81 -16.91
CA GLY A 120 18.76 -3.25 -16.82
C GLY A 120 17.99 -3.88 -15.65
N GLN A 121 17.90 -3.19 -14.49
CA GLN A 121 17.14 -3.66 -13.34
C GLN A 121 15.62 -3.67 -13.56
N LYS A 122 15.10 -2.99 -14.59
CA LYS A 122 13.67 -3.00 -14.94
C LYS A 122 13.25 -4.18 -15.81
N ASP A 123 14.20 -4.99 -16.25
CA ASP A 123 14.02 -6.30 -16.89
C ASP A 123 13.04 -6.34 -18.08
N LEU A 124 13.01 -5.30 -18.91
CA LEU A 124 12.12 -5.23 -20.07
C LEU A 124 12.87 -4.95 -21.38
N LEU A 125 13.73 -3.91 -21.39
CA LEU A 125 14.41 -3.45 -22.61
C LEU A 125 15.78 -4.07 -22.83
N ILE A 126 16.42 -4.57 -21.78
CA ILE A 126 17.81 -4.97 -21.75
C ILE A 126 17.94 -6.34 -21.10
N ASP A 127 18.50 -7.30 -21.82
CA ASP A 127 18.97 -8.55 -21.26
C ASP A 127 20.30 -8.29 -20.55
N THR A 128 20.42 -8.73 -19.31
CA THR A 128 21.57 -8.46 -18.44
C THR A 128 22.38 -9.72 -18.16
N GLN A 129 23.70 -9.58 -18.03
CA GLN A 129 24.59 -10.66 -17.61
C GLN A 129 25.60 -10.16 -16.59
N GLY A 130 25.83 -10.93 -15.51
CA GLY A 130 26.65 -10.56 -14.39
C GLY A 130 25.86 -9.98 -13.21
N ASN A 131 26.54 -9.33 -12.25
CA ASN A 131 25.90 -8.76 -11.06
C ASN A 131 25.46 -7.32 -11.34
N TRP A 132 24.17 -7.13 -11.57
CA TRP A 132 23.54 -5.84 -11.80
C TRP A 132 22.96 -5.18 -10.53
N GLY A 133 23.37 -5.68 -9.36
CA GLY A 133 22.80 -5.26 -8.07
C GLY A 133 21.48 -5.96 -7.79
N ASN A 134 20.89 -5.62 -6.66
CA ASN A 134 19.62 -6.18 -6.24
C ASN A 134 18.73 -5.10 -5.62
N ILE A 135 17.57 -4.84 -6.21
CA ILE A 135 16.61 -3.84 -5.74
C ILE A 135 15.97 -4.21 -4.40
N LEU A 136 15.98 -5.50 -4.02
CA LEU A 136 15.38 -5.99 -2.78
C LEU A 136 16.34 -5.84 -1.59
N THR A 137 17.63 -6.13 -1.78
CA THR A 137 18.66 -5.99 -0.74
C THR A 137 19.28 -4.59 -0.71
N GLY A 138 19.29 -3.89 -1.85
CA GLY A 138 19.98 -2.61 -2.02
C GLY A 138 21.42 -2.74 -2.50
N ASP A 139 21.87 -3.96 -2.81
CA ASP A 139 23.22 -4.21 -3.31
C ASP A 139 23.48 -3.46 -4.61
N ARG A 140 24.66 -2.88 -4.73
CA ARG A 140 25.10 -2.15 -5.91
C ARG A 140 25.51 -3.09 -7.02
N ALA A 141 25.33 -2.64 -8.26
CA ALA A 141 25.87 -3.34 -9.42
C ALA A 141 27.40 -3.39 -9.39
N ALA A 142 27.96 -4.45 -9.96
CA ALA A 142 29.39 -4.55 -10.20
C ALA A 142 29.88 -3.47 -11.17
N ALA A 143 31.18 -3.16 -11.16
CA ALA A 143 31.75 -2.15 -12.03
C ALA A 143 31.45 -2.45 -13.53
N PRO A 144 31.25 -1.43 -14.38
CA PRO A 144 30.86 -1.55 -15.80
C PRO A 144 31.73 -2.50 -16.64
N ARG A 145 32.98 -2.72 -16.25
CA ARG A 145 33.91 -3.64 -16.95
C ARG A 145 33.58 -5.13 -16.73
N TYR A 146 32.78 -5.47 -15.70
CA TYR A 146 32.47 -6.86 -15.36
C TYR A 146 31.09 -7.31 -15.84
N ILE A 147 30.15 -6.39 -15.98
CA ILE A 147 28.76 -6.67 -16.39
C ILE A 147 28.56 -6.45 -17.87
N GLU A 148 27.60 -7.15 -18.44
CA GLU A 148 27.32 -7.14 -19.87
C GLU A 148 25.82 -6.95 -20.13
N ALA A 149 25.50 -6.34 -21.26
CA ALA A 149 24.14 -6.07 -21.69
C ALA A 149 23.96 -6.26 -23.18
N ARG A 150 22.74 -6.58 -23.60
CA ARG A 150 22.26 -6.50 -24.97
C ARG A 150 20.80 -6.07 -24.98
N LEU A 151 20.31 -5.65 -26.14
CA LEU A 151 18.90 -5.34 -26.31
C LEU A 151 18.06 -6.61 -26.23
N SER A 152 16.94 -6.56 -25.52
CA SER A 152 15.98 -7.63 -25.44
C SER A 152 15.23 -7.80 -26.78
N LYS A 153 14.62 -8.97 -26.98
CA LYS A 153 13.76 -9.20 -28.16
C LYS A 153 12.58 -8.23 -28.18
N PHE A 154 12.02 -7.92 -27.02
CA PHE A 154 10.97 -6.93 -26.89
C PHE A 154 11.42 -5.55 -27.35
N ALA A 155 12.58 -5.09 -26.92
CA ALA A 155 13.11 -3.79 -27.32
C ALA A 155 13.37 -3.71 -28.84
N LEU A 156 13.92 -4.78 -29.43
CA LEU A 156 14.17 -4.83 -30.87
C LEU A 156 12.90 -4.77 -31.72
N GLU A 157 11.79 -5.30 -31.22
CA GLU A 157 10.51 -5.32 -31.92
C GLU A 157 9.68 -4.05 -31.73
N THR A 158 9.76 -3.43 -30.53
CA THR A 158 8.84 -2.35 -30.15
C THR A 158 9.45 -0.96 -30.19
N VAL A 159 10.79 -0.84 -30.11
CA VAL A 159 11.46 0.46 -29.87
C VAL A 159 12.08 1.06 -31.12
N PHE A 160 12.52 0.24 -32.07
CA PHE A 160 13.37 0.73 -33.16
C PHE A 160 12.72 0.53 -34.53
N ASN A 161 12.62 1.63 -35.28
CA ASN A 161 12.39 1.63 -36.72
C ASN A 161 13.07 2.88 -37.35
N PRO A 162 14.20 2.72 -38.07
CA PRO A 162 14.92 3.86 -38.65
C PRO A 162 14.09 4.69 -39.63
N LYS A 163 13.03 4.12 -40.24
CA LYS A 163 12.24 4.78 -41.28
C LYS A 163 11.15 5.69 -40.69
N THR A 164 10.73 5.43 -39.47
CA THR A 164 9.74 6.25 -38.74
C THR A 164 10.37 7.10 -37.65
N THR A 165 11.71 7.03 -37.50
CA THR A 165 12.45 7.83 -36.51
C THR A 165 12.75 9.20 -37.08
N GLU A 166 12.46 10.24 -36.29
CA GLU A 166 12.93 11.61 -36.55
C GLU A 166 14.34 11.79 -36.00
N TRP A 167 15.24 12.34 -36.83
CA TRP A 167 16.66 12.44 -36.50
C TRP A 167 17.11 13.88 -36.32
N GLN A 168 17.93 14.12 -35.30
CA GLN A 168 18.64 15.39 -35.09
C GLN A 168 20.15 15.16 -34.98
N TYR A 169 20.93 16.25 -35.03
CA TYR A 169 22.34 16.15 -34.77
C TYR A 169 22.65 16.04 -33.29
N SER A 170 23.69 15.28 -32.93
CA SER A 170 24.23 15.20 -31.57
C SER A 170 24.77 16.57 -31.12
N TYR A 171 25.02 16.74 -29.83
CA TYR A 171 25.50 18.00 -29.25
C TYR A 171 26.77 18.54 -29.89
N ASP A 172 27.61 17.69 -30.47
CA ASP A 172 28.84 18.03 -31.16
C ASP A 172 28.67 18.16 -32.68
N GLY A 173 27.46 17.95 -33.21
CA GLY A 173 27.17 18.04 -34.65
C GLY A 173 27.74 16.92 -35.52
N ARG A 174 28.44 15.92 -34.95
CA ARG A 174 29.16 14.88 -35.71
C ARG A 174 28.31 13.70 -36.05
N ASN A 175 27.37 13.36 -35.17
CA ASN A 175 26.51 12.20 -35.28
C ASN A 175 25.04 12.61 -35.39
N LYS A 176 24.18 11.65 -35.77
CA LYS A 176 22.71 11.79 -35.67
C LYS A 176 22.21 10.96 -34.54
N GLU A 177 21.29 11.50 -33.75
CA GLU A 177 20.58 10.84 -32.70
C GLU A 177 19.06 11.00 -32.87
N PRO A 178 18.24 10.10 -32.35
CA PRO A 178 16.78 10.24 -32.45
C PRO A 178 16.27 11.37 -31.57
N VAL A 179 15.33 12.17 -32.07
CA VAL A 179 14.56 13.14 -31.26
C VAL A 179 13.76 12.38 -30.22
N THR A 180 12.96 11.40 -30.68
CA THR A 180 12.30 10.37 -29.88
C THR A 180 12.44 9.03 -30.59
N LEU A 181 12.42 7.94 -29.85
CA LEU A 181 12.36 6.60 -30.42
C LEU A 181 10.91 6.27 -30.79
N PRO A 182 10.66 5.57 -31.92
CA PRO A 182 9.30 5.19 -32.35
C PRO A 182 8.78 3.99 -31.54
N VAL A 183 8.50 4.21 -30.27
CA VAL A 183 8.09 3.15 -29.33
C VAL A 183 6.62 2.79 -29.53
N LYS A 184 6.34 1.54 -29.90
CA LYS A 184 5.00 1.01 -30.14
C LYS A 184 4.41 0.29 -28.93
N PHE A 185 4.56 0.88 -27.75
CA PHE A 185 4.09 0.36 -26.47
C PHE A 185 4.08 1.48 -25.42
N PRO A 186 3.15 1.53 -24.45
CA PRO A 186 3.15 2.50 -23.34
C PRO A 186 4.29 2.26 -22.33
N LEU A 187 5.53 2.43 -22.81
CA LEU A 187 6.75 2.08 -22.08
C LEU A 187 6.88 2.85 -20.76
N LEU A 188 6.47 4.12 -20.75
CA LEU A 188 6.50 4.97 -19.56
C LEU A 188 5.70 4.36 -18.40
N LEU A 189 4.54 3.80 -18.70
CA LEU A 189 3.69 3.18 -17.68
C LEU A 189 4.25 1.84 -17.20
N ALA A 190 4.83 1.04 -18.10
CA ALA A 190 5.43 -0.24 -17.72
C ALA A 190 6.68 -0.07 -16.84
N GLN A 191 7.54 0.89 -17.15
CA GLN A 191 8.80 1.10 -16.44
C GLN A 191 8.71 2.07 -15.28
N GLY A 192 7.72 2.97 -15.30
CA GLY A 192 7.68 4.11 -14.41
C GLY A 192 8.87 5.06 -14.63
N ALA A 193 8.78 6.24 -14.05
CA ALA A 193 9.86 7.22 -14.08
C ALA A 193 9.87 8.07 -12.81
N GLU A 194 11.06 8.39 -12.32
CA GLU A 194 11.26 9.35 -11.23
C GLU A 194 12.35 10.34 -11.63
N GLY A 195 12.09 11.63 -11.43
CA GLY A 195 13.05 12.69 -11.74
C GLY A 195 12.73 13.96 -10.99
N ILE A 196 13.78 14.63 -10.52
CA ILE A 196 13.69 15.90 -9.82
C ILE A 196 14.36 16.94 -10.70
N ALA A 197 13.58 17.96 -11.09
CA ALA A 197 14.04 19.09 -11.86
C ALA A 197 13.94 20.38 -11.02
N VAL A 198 14.27 21.50 -11.62
CA VAL A 198 14.12 22.81 -10.97
C VAL A 198 12.65 23.24 -11.00
N GLY A 199 12.02 23.34 -9.85
CA GLY A 199 10.59 23.70 -9.71
C GLY A 199 9.59 22.62 -10.14
N LEU A 200 10.05 21.51 -10.72
CA LEU A 200 9.23 20.40 -11.18
C LEU A 200 9.79 19.06 -10.69
N SER A 201 8.90 18.09 -10.53
CA SER A 201 9.29 16.70 -10.34
C SER A 201 8.37 15.80 -11.15
N SER A 202 8.86 14.66 -11.56
CA SER A 202 8.08 13.58 -12.16
C SER A 202 8.22 12.34 -11.29
N LYS A 203 7.09 11.72 -10.94
CA LYS A 203 7.04 10.44 -10.21
C LYS A 203 5.89 9.61 -10.72
N ILE A 204 6.18 8.78 -11.72
CA ILE A 204 5.24 7.90 -12.39
C ILE A 204 5.55 6.48 -11.93
N PHE A 205 4.56 5.81 -11.33
CA PHE A 205 4.73 4.45 -10.84
C PHE A 205 4.71 3.44 -11.99
N PRO A 206 5.41 2.32 -11.88
CA PRO A 206 5.29 1.22 -12.82
C PRO A 206 3.92 0.55 -12.70
N HIS A 207 3.42 0.03 -13.83
CA HIS A 207 2.16 -0.71 -13.95
C HIS A 207 2.41 -2.06 -14.61
N ASN A 208 1.51 -3.00 -14.39
CA ASN A 208 1.64 -4.34 -14.91
C ASN A 208 1.58 -4.37 -16.45
N PHE A 209 2.50 -5.12 -17.07
CA PHE A 209 2.61 -5.27 -18.52
C PHE A 209 1.32 -5.79 -19.17
N ASN A 210 0.73 -6.83 -18.60
CA ASN A 210 -0.49 -7.44 -19.13
C ASN A 210 -1.69 -6.51 -19.01
N GLU A 211 -1.82 -5.81 -17.86
CA GLU A 211 -2.91 -4.85 -17.62
C GLU A 211 -2.80 -3.63 -18.55
N ILE A 212 -1.59 -3.20 -18.88
CA ILE A 212 -1.36 -2.13 -19.88
C ILE A 212 -1.86 -2.59 -21.26
N CYS A 213 -1.55 -3.82 -21.69
CA CYS A 213 -2.05 -4.37 -22.94
C CYS A 213 -3.59 -4.47 -22.95
N ASP A 214 -4.18 -4.98 -21.87
CA ASP A 214 -5.64 -5.09 -21.74
C ASP A 214 -6.33 -3.71 -21.75
N ALA A 215 -5.77 -2.74 -21.02
CA ALA A 215 -6.27 -1.38 -21.00
C ALA A 215 -6.16 -0.70 -22.38
N ALA A 216 -5.08 -0.96 -23.12
CA ALA A 216 -4.91 -0.46 -24.48
C ALA A 216 -5.99 -1.05 -25.44
N VAL A 217 -6.26 -2.34 -25.33
CA VAL A 217 -7.32 -3.01 -26.12
C VAL A 217 -8.70 -2.49 -25.75
N SER A 218 -9.00 -2.33 -24.45
CA SER A 218 -10.26 -1.75 -23.95
C SER A 218 -10.45 -0.32 -24.47
N TYR A 219 -9.43 0.53 -24.41
CA TYR A 219 -9.48 1.88 -24.98
C TYR A 219 -9.80 1.88 -26.48
N LEU A 220 -9.12 1.03 -27.26
CA LEU A 220 -9.34 0.92 -28.70
C LEU A 220 -10.75 0.43 -29.06
N ARG A 221 -11.37 -0.37 -28.19
CA ARG A 221 -12.76 -0.83 -28.30
C ARG A 221 -13.79 0.16 -27.77
N GLY A 222 -13.33 1.25 -27.13
CA GLY A 222 -14.24 2.24 -26.50
C GLY A 222 -14.79 1.79 -25.14
N GLU A 223 -14.17 0.81 -24.51
CA GLU A 223 -14.53 0.26 -23.20
C GLU A 223 -13.81 1.02 -22.06
N PRO A 224 -14.40 1.10 -20.87
CA PRO A 224 -13.75 1.70 -19.72
C PRO A 224 -12.59 0.82 -19.25
N PHE A 225 -11.53 1.46 -18.75
CA PHE A 225 -10.38 0.79 -18.15
C PHE A 225 -9.90 1.53 -16.91
N SER A 226 -9.16 0.84 -16.06
CA SER A 226 -8.44 1.41 -14.92
C SER A 226 -7.09 0.73 -14.76
N LEU A 227 -6.08 1.50 -14.37
CA LEU A 227 -4.73 1.00 -14.13
C LEU A 227 -4.27 1.37 -12.72
N TYR A 228 -3.73 0.39 -12.02
CA TYR A 228 -3.16 0.58 -10.69
C TYR A 228 -1.68 0.19 -10.69
N PRO A 229 -0.85 0.84 -9.85
CA PRO A 229 0.56 0.53 -9.75
C PRO A 229 0.83 -0.96 -9.49
N ASP A 230 1.89 -1.46 -10.08
CA ASP A 230 2.44 -2.80 -9.84
C ASP A 230 3.94 -2.67 -9.60
N PHE A 231 4.39 -2.99 -8.38
CA PHE A 231 5.76 -2.76 -7.97
C PHE A 231 6.61 -4.03 -8.07
N PRO A 232 7.85 -3.93 -8.54
CA PRO A 232 8.75 -5.07 -8.67
C PRO A 232 9.11 -5.72 -7.34
N THR A 233 8.98 -5.00 -6.22
CA THR A 233 9.21 -5.50 -4.87
C THR A 233 8.03 -6.27 -4.27
N GLY A 234 6.87 -6.31 -4.96
CA GLY A 234 5.65 -6.92 -4.44
C GLY A 234 4.97 -6.08 -3.37
N GLY A 235 4.53 -6.73 -2.30
CA GLY A 235 3.78 -6.12 -1.21
C GLY A 235 2.29 -5.94 -1.51
N SER A 236 1.62 -5.21 -0.64
CA SER A 236 0.21 -4.86 -0.82
C SER A 236 0.04 -3.35 -0.94
N ILE A 237 -0.96 -2.90 -1.71
CA ILE A 237 -1.26 -1.47 -1.87
C ILE A 237 -2.72 -1.16 -1.58
N ASP A 238 -2.94 -0.03 -0.93
CA ASP A 238 -4.23 0.65 -0.91
C ASP A 238 -4.17 1.82 -1.90
N ALA A 239 -4.86 1.63 -3.03
CA ALA A 239 -4.93 2.58 -4.13
C ALA A 239 -6.23 3.42 -4.12
N SER A 240 -7.03 3.39 -3.04
CA SER A 240 -8.30 4.12 -2.93
C SER A 240 -8.14 5.64 -3.15
N ARG A 241 -6.96 6.18 -2.87
CA ARG A 241 -6.61 7.59 -3.03
C ARG A 241 -5.57 7.83 -4.13
N TYR A 242 -5.37 6.90 -5.04
CA TYR A 242 -4.37 7.00 -6.11
C TYR A 242 -4.61 8.17 -7.07
N ASN A 243 -5.87 8.51 -7.29
CA ASN A 243 -6.30 9.63 -8.15
C ASN A 243 -5.67 9.57 -9.56
N ASP A 244 -5.67 8.39 -10.17
CA ASP A 244 -5.13 8.15 -11.54
C ASP A 244 -3.73 8.75 -11.77
N GLY A 245 -2.86 8.70 -10.76
CA GLY A 245 -1.48 9.18 -10.85
C GLY A 245 -1.29 10.69 -10.80
N GLN A 246 -2.32 11.47 -10.56
CA GLN A 246 -2.23 12.93 -10.46
C GLN A 246 -1.56 13.38 -9.16
N ARG A 247 -1.01 14.60 -9.21
CA ARG A 247 -0.47 15.28 -8.02
C ARG A 247 -1.54 15.38 -6.93
N GLY A 248 -1.15 15.05 -5.69
CA GLY A 248 -2.07 14.98 -4.54
C GLY A 248 -2.68 13.60 -4.32
N GLY A 249 -2.55 12.68 -5.27
CA GLY A 249 -2.83 11.26 -5.05
C GLY A 249 -1.87 10.64 -4.03
N VAL A 250 -2.32 9.61 -3.35
CA VAL A 250 -1.51 8.84 -2.36
C VAL A 250 -1.80 7.37 -2.52
N VAL A 251 -0.74 6.57 -2.56
CA VAL A 251 -0.82 5.12 -2.46
C VAL A 251 -0.14 4.70 -1.16
N LYS A 252 -0.83 3.93 -0.34
CA LYS A 252 -0.22 3.27 0.81
C LYS A 252 0.35 1.94 0.37
N VAL A 253 1.57 1.68 0.74
CA VAL A 253 2.27 0.42 0.41
C VAL A 253 2.67 -0.26 1.69
N ARG A 254 2.28 -1.53 1.84
CA ARG A 254 2.61 -2.39 2.99
C ARG A 254 3.52 -3.54 2.58
N ALA A 255 4.47 -3.85 3.44
CA ALA A 255 5.21 -5.09 3.43
C ALA A 255 4.26 -6.28 3.59
N LYS A 256 4.60 -7.43 3.01
CA LYS A 256 3.90 -8.68 3.27
C LYS A 256 4.51 -9.36 4.47
N ILE A 257 3.75 -9.39 5.57
CA ILE A 257 4.16 -9.98 6.84
C ILE A 257 3.33 -11.23 7.08
N GLU A 258 4.00 -12.34 7.32
CA GLU A 258 3.40 -13.65 7.59
C GLU A 258 3.76 -14.09 9.01
N LYS A 259 2.86 -14.82 9.66
CA LYS A 259 3.09 -15.44 10.96
C LYS A 259 3.64 -16.84 10.74
N LEU A 260 4.91 -17.05 11.05
CA LEU A 260 5.55 -18.37 10.95
C LEU A 260 5.17 -19.23 12.13
N ASP A 261 5.24 -18.67 13.33
CA ASP A 261 4.84 -19.28 14.60
C ASP A 261 4.38 -18.17 15.57
N PRO A 262 3.80 -18.49 16.76
CA PRO A 262 3.33 -17.49 17.72
C PRO A 262 4.40 -16.50 18.22
N LYS A 263 5.67 -16.77 17.97
CA LYS A 263 6.81 -15.97 18.45
C LYS A 263 7.67 -15.41 17.33
N THR A 264 7.40 -15.78 16.07
CA THR A 264 8.21 -15.38 14.92
C THR A 264 7.31 -14.89 13.78
N LEU A 265 7.52 -13.65 13.37
CA LEU A 265 6.95 -13.08 12.15
C LEU A 265 8.02 -13.09 11.05
N VAL A 266 7.58 -13.21 9.80
CA VAL A 266 8.47 -13.16 8.63
C VAL A 266 7.96 -12.13 7.65
N ILE A 267 8.84 -11.23 7.23
CA ILE A 267 8.55 -10.26 6.16
C ILE A 267 9.05 -10.90 4.87
N ARG A 268 8.10 -11.13 3.93
CA ARG A 268 8.37 -11.79 2.63
C ARG A 268 8.55 -10.81 1.49
N GLU A 269 7.94 -9.64 1.57
CA GLU A 269 8.03 -8.60 0.55
C GLU A 269 8.14 -7.24 1.22
N VAL A 270 8.94 -6.35 0.66
CA VAL A 270 9.19 -5.00 1.20
C VAL A 270 8.44 -3.94 0.39
N PRO A 271 8.06 -2.82 1.01
CA PRO A 271 7.41 -1.73 0.30
C PRO A 271 8.30 -1.16 -0.82
N PHE A 272 7.68 -0.74 -1.91
CA PHE A 272 8.37 -0.08 -3.01
C PHE A 272 9.22 1.09 -2.52
N THR A 273 10.42 1.25 -3.01
CA THR A 273 11.48 2.20 -2.58
C THR A 273 12.22 1.84 -1.29
N LYS A 274 11.88 0.72 -0.66
CA LYS A 274 12.59 0.23 0.53
C LYS A 274 13.33 -1.06 0.21
N THR A 275 14.45 -1.27 0.91
CA THR A 275 15.25 -2.49 0.83
C THR A 275 15.11 -3.30 2.12
N ALA A 276 15.50 -4.58 2.09
CA ALA A 276 15.51 -5.43 3.29
C ALA A 276 16.30 -4.78 4.42
N GLU A 277 17.51 -4.27 4.13
CA GLU A 277 18.35 -3.56 5.09
C GLU A 277 17.64 -2.33 5.67
N SER A 278 17.02 -1.48 4.83
CA SER A 278 16.33 -0.27 5.30
C SER A 278 15.13 -0.58 6.20
N VAL A 279 14.40 -1.66 5.91
CA VAL A 279 13.28 -2.12 6.74
C VAL A 279 13.80 -2.64 8.08
N GLN A 280 14.84 -3.47 8.08
CA GLN A 280 15.49 -3.98 9.30
C GLN A 280 16.00 -2.83 10.18
N ASP A 281 16.65 -1.85 9.60
CA ASP A 281 17.11 -0.63 10.27
C ASP A 281 15.98 0.16 10.92
N SER A 282 14.85 0.30 10.19
CA SER A 282 13.69 1.01 10.72
C SER A 282 13.07 0.28 11.92
N ILE A 283 13.02 -1.07 11.86
CA ILE A 283 12.56 -1.92 12.97
C ILE A 283 13.49 -1.75 14.17
N THR A 284 14.81 -1.86 13.96
CA THR A 284 15.82 -1.70 15.03
C THR A 284 15.68 -0.34 15.72
N LYS A 285 15.55 0.74 14.96
CA LYS A 285 15.32 2.10 15.48
C LYS A 285 14.01 2.22 16.27
N ALA A 286 12.97 1.49 15.88
CA ALA A 286 11.69 1.48 16.60
C ALA A 286 11.81 0.68 17.93
N VAL A 287 12.59 -0.40 17.95
CA VAL A 287 12.90 -1.17 19.16
C VAL A 287 13.73 -0.34 20.16
N GLU A 288 14.78 0.33 19.69
CA GLU A 288 15.60 1.24 20.51
C GLU A 288 14.79 2.36 21.14
N LYS A 289 13.79 2.89 20.41
CA LYS A 289 12.85 3.89 20.93
C LYS A 289 11.76 3.30 21.84
N GLY A 290 11.80 1.98 22.12
CA GLY A 290 10.82 1.31 22.97
C GLY A 290 9.41 1.22 22.39
N LYS A 291 9.25 1.41 21.08
CA LYS A 291 7.93 1.34 20.42
C LYS A 291 7.51 -0.10 20.07
N LEU A 292 8.48 -1.00 19.97
CA LEU A 292 8.30 -2.41 19.64
C LEU A 292 9.01 -3.30 20.68
N LYS A 293 8.37 -4.41 21.07
CA LYS A 293 8.92 -5.44 21.92
C LYS A 293 9.40 -6.62 21.10
N ILE A 294 10.51 -6.43 20.41
CA ILE A 294 11.16 -7.45 19.59
C ILE A 294 12.46 -7.88 20.29
N ARG A 295 12.73 -9.18 20.28
CA ARG A 295 13.93 -9.75 20.85
C ARG A 295 15.11 -9.66 19.90
N ARG A 296 14.89 -9.97 18.62
CA ARG A 296 15.92 -10.08 17.58
C ARG A 296 15.27 -9.95 16.19
N VAL A 297 16.02 -9.43 15.25
CA VAL A 297 15.66 -9.38 13.82
C VAL A 297 16.80 -10.01 13.05
N ASP A 298 16.51 -11.00 12.22
CA ASP A 298 17.50 -11.70 11.40
C ASP A 298 17.12 -11.53 9.93
N ASP A 299 18.07 -11.10 9.12
CA ASP A 299 17.91 -11.02 7.67
C ASP A 299 18.45 -12.32 7.03
N MET A 300 17.57 -13.10 6.47
CA MET A 300 17.83 -14.32 5.72
C MET A 300 17.58 -14.15 4.20
N THR A 301 17.51 -12.89 3.76
CA THR A 301 17.23 -12.54 2.37
C THR A 301 18.29 -13.12 1.42
N SER A 302 17.79 -13.78 0.36
CA SER A 302 18.63 -14.33 -0.71
C SER A 302 18.05 -13.95 -2.08
N SER A 303 17.47 -14.85 -2.82
CA SER A 303 16.71 -14.55 -4.04
C SER A 303 15.33 -13.96 -3.76
N GLN A 304 14.80 -14.19 -2.56
CA GLN A 304 13.56 -13.64 -2.04
C GLN A 304 13.82 -12.98 -0.69
N VAL A 305 13.01 -11.98 -0.37
CA VAL A 305 13.09 -11.32 0.94
C VAL A 305 12.62 -12.28 2.03
N GLU A 306 13.42 -12.42 3.07
CA GLU A 306 13.08 -13.15 4.28
C GLU A 306 13.69 -12.47 5.50
N ILE A 307 12.94 -11.59 6.16
CA ILE A 307 13.34 -10.94 7.40
C ILE A 307 12.54 -11.57 8.54
N GLN A 308 13.22 -12.30 9.43
CA GLN A 308 12.61 -12.95 10.58
C GLN A 308 12.63 -12.00 11.79
N VAL A 309 11.45 -11.76 12.35
CA VAL A 309 11.24 -10.88 13.51
C VAL A 309 10.84 -11.74 14.71
N HIS A 310 11.73 -11.92 15.67
CA HIS A 310 11.51 -12.72 16.87
C HIS A 310 10.93 -11.87 17.98
N LEU A 311 9.70 -12.20 18.43
CA LEU A 311 8.95 -11.46 19.43
C LEU A 311 9.48 -11.71 20.85
N ALA A 312 9.33 -10.73 21.72
CA ALA A 312 9.59 -10.92 23.14
C ALA A 312 8.48 -11.79 23.79
N PRO A 313 8.79 -12.56 24.84
CA PRO A 313 7.77 -13.36 25.54
C PRO A 313 6.59 -12.50 26.00
N GLY A 314 5.36 -13.02 25.82
CA GLY A 314 4.14 -12.33 26.22
C GLY A 314 3.73 -11.16 25.31
N THR A 315 4.21 -11.14 24.07
CA THR A 315 3.85 -10.15 23.05
C THR A 315 2.92 -10.80 22.05
N SER A 316 1.81 -10.13 21.74
CA SER A 316 0.85 -10.54 20.70
C SER A 316 1.45 -10.33 19.30
N SER A 317 1.35 -11.34 18.45
CA SER A 317 1.82 -11.27 17.06
C SER A 317 1.00 -10.28 16.23
N ASP A 318 -0.34 -10.31 16.36
CA ASP A 318 -1.25 -9.44 15.61
C ASP A 318 -1.01 -7.96 15.97
N LYS A 319 -0.90 -7.66 17.28
CA LYS A 319 -0.57 -6.31 17.74
C LYS A 319 0.80 -5.85 17.25
N THR A 320 1.76 -6.77 17.16
CA THR A 320 3.10 -6.42 16.66
C THR A 320 3.10 -6.17 15.16
N ILE A 321 2.31 -6.90 14.36
CA ILE A 321 2.13 -6.61 12.93
C ILE A 321 1.60 -5.20 12.73
N ASP A 322 0.54 -4.82 13.46
CA ASP A 322 -0.01 -3.47 13.41
C ASP A 322 1.01 -2.41 13.85
N ALA A 323 1.79 -2.70 14.89
CA ALA A 323 2.83 -1.81 15.37
C ALA A 323 4.00 -1.68 14.38
N LEU A 324 4.36 -2.75 13.66
CA LEU A 324 5.34 -2.69 12.57
C LEU A 324 4.86 -1.76 11.46
N TYR A 325 3.59 -1.85 11.06
CA TYR A 325 3.01 -0.92 10.08
C TYR A 325 2.94 0.52 10.60
N ALA A 326 2.63 0.72 11.88
CA ALA A 326 2.47 2.06 12.44
C ALA A 326 3.79 2.80 12.72
N PHE A 327 4.89 2.09 13.03
CA PHE A 327 6.12 2.69 13.56
C PHE A 327 7.37 2.42 12.74
N THR A 328 7.28 1.64 11.67
CA THR A 328 8.43 1.28 10.84
C THR A 328 8.15 1.51 9.35
N ASP A 329 9.15 1.29 8.53
CA ASP A 329 9.04 1.35 7.08
C ASP A 329 8.27 0.15 6.46
N CYS A 330 7.64 -0.70 7.27
CA CYS A 330 6.75 -1.76 6.78
C CYS A 330 5.45 -1.20 6.15
N GLU A 331 5.02 0.01 6.49
CA GLU A 331 4.01 0.78 5.76
C GLU A 331 4.58 2.14 5.38
N ILE A 332 4.46 2.52 4.11
CA ILE A 332 4.84 3.83 3.63
C ILE A 332 3.75 4.44 2.75
N ASN A 333 3.72 5.77 2.71
CA ASN A 333 2.88 6.53 1.79
C ASN A 333 3.75 7.07 0.66
N ILE A 334 3.36 6.81 -0.57
CA ILE A 334 4.01 7.36 -1.76
C ILE A 334 3.00 8.15 -2.58
N SER A 335 3.45 9.28 -3.12
CA SER A 335 2.58 10.18 -3.90
C SER A 335 3.06 10.23 -5.34
N PRO A 336 2.18 9.98 -6.32
CA PRO A 336 2.49 10.13 -7.73
C PRO A 336 2.52 11.60 -8.13
N ASN A 337 3.18 11.87 -9.24
CA ASN A 337 3.14 13.14 -9.95
C ASN A 337 3.47 12.89 -11.43
N CYS A 338 2.46 12.64 -12.23
CA CYS A 338 2.63 12.31 -13.64
C CYS A 338 2.93 13.57 -14.45
N CYS A 339 4.22 13.95 -14.50
CA CYS A 339 4.75 15.04 -15.31
C CYS A 339 5.58 14.48 -16.46
N VAL A 340 5.30 14.87 -17.69
CA VAL A 340 5.95 14.42 -18.92
C VAL A 340 6.27 15.61 -19.81
N ILE A 341 7.22 15.44 -20.75
CA ILE A 341 7.50 16.41 -21.81
C ILE A 341 6.71 16.03 -23.07
N ASP A 342 5.93 16.97 -23.56
CA ASP A 342 5.23 16.89 -24.84
C ASP A 342 5.77 18.00 -25.76
N GLY A 343 6.55 17.60 -26.76
CA GLY A 343 7.34 18.52 -27.56
C GLY A 343 8.36 19.25 -26.69
N GLN A 344 8.18 20.55 -26.44
CA GLN A 344 9.06 21.38 -25.62
C GLN A 344 8.37 21.91 -24.35
N LYS A 345 7.28 21.29 -23.92
CA LYS A 345 6.50 21.75 -22.76
C LYS A 345 6.26 20.63 -21.75
N PRO A 346 6.49 20.89 -20.46
CA PRO A 346 6.05 19.97 -19.42
C PRO A 346 4.52 19.95 -19.33
N GLN A 347 3.93 18.77 -19.21
CA GLN A 347 2.52 18.57 -19.02
C GLN A 347 2.27 17.65 -17.83
N PHE A 348 1.21 17.96 -17.06
CA PHE A 348 0.71 17.11 -15.98
C PHE A 348 -0.50 16.36 -16.50
N LEU A 349 -0.39 15.06 -16.57
CA LEU A 349 -1.41 14.17 -17.14
C LEU A 349 -1.89 13.16 -16.09
N THR A 350 -3.00 12.50 -16.39
CA THR A 350 -3.37 11.27 -15.69
C THR A 350 -2.65 10.08 -16.30
N VAL A 351 -2.58 8.95 -15.59
CA VAL A 351 -2.07 7.69 -16.12
C VAL A 351 -2.93 7.23 -17.30
N SER A 352 -4.25 7.41 -17.20
CA SER A 352 -5.20 7.11 -18.28
C SER A 352 -4.94 7.96 -19.53
N ASP A 353 -4.58 9.24 -19.38
CA ASP A 353 -4.26 10.10 -20.52
C ASP A 353 -2.92 9.71 -21.17
N VAL A 354 -1.93 9.32 -20.37
CA VAL A 354 -0.67 8.78 -20.88
C VAL A 354 -0.93 7.52 -21.70
N LEU A 355 -1.75 6.60 -21.20
CA LEU A 355 -2.11 5.39 -21.94
C LEU A 355 -2.76 5.74 -23.27
N ARG A 356 -3.80 6.58 -23.28
CA ARG A 356 -4.52 6.98 -24.50
C ARG A 356 -3.57 7.55 -25.55
N ARG A 357 -2.74 8.52 -25.14
CA ARG A 357 -1.76 9.15 -26.04
C ARG A 357 -0.73 8.15 -26.59
N ASN A 358 -0.22 7.25 -25.78
CA ASN A 358 0.73 6.24 -26.23
C ASN A 358 0.07 5.19 -27.15
N VAL A 359 -1.19 4.82 -26.92
CA VAL A 359 -1.92 3.91 -27.80
C VAL A 359 -2.21 4.59 -29.14
N ASP A 360 -2.64 5.84 -29.15
CA ASP A 360 -2.86 6.61 -30.40
C ASP A 360 -1.55 6.79 -31.16
N HIS A 361 -0.44 7.08 -30.46
CA HIS A 361 0.90 7.15 -31.06
C HIS A 361 1.32 5.80 -31.65
N THR A 362 1.09 4.70 -30.95
CA THR A 362 1.33 3.34 -31.44
C THR A 362 0.55 3.05 -32.72
N LYS A 363 -0.73 3.41 -32.75
CA LYS A 363 -1.60 3.28 -33.94
C LYS A 363 -1.06 4.08 -35.12
N GLU A 364 -0.58 5.29 -34.88
CA GLU A 364 0.00 6.15 -35.90
C GLU A 364 1.32 5.58 -36.43
N LEU A 365 2.21 5.08 -35.55
CA LEU A 365 3.47 4.43 -35.97
C LEU A 365 3.22 3.17 -36.82
N LEU A 366 2.27 2.33 -36.42
CA LEU A 366 1.88 1.13 -37.21
C LEU A 366 1.31 1.56 -38.56
N ARG A 367 0.51 2.63 -38.63
CA ARG A 367 0.01 3.18 -39.89
C ARG A 367 1.16 3.62 -40.80
N GLN A 368 2.09 4.39 -40.29
CA GLN A 368 3.28 4.86 -41.02
C GLN A 368 4.14 3.69 -41.53
N GLU A 369 4.36 2.67 -40.72
CA GLU A 369 5.08 1.46 -41.13
C GLU A 369 4.39 0.75 -42.32
N LEU A 370 3.07 0.63 -42.28
CA LEU A 370 2.30 0.03 -43.37
C LEU A 370 2.32 0.90 -44.64
N GLU A 371 2.21 2.22 -44.51
CA GLU A 371 2.31 3.14 -45.63
C GLU A 371 3.69 3.11 -46.30
N ILE A 372 4.76 3.10 -45.52
CA ILE A 372 6.13 2.95 -46.03
C ILE A 372 6.29 1.60 -46.76
N ARG A 373 5.79 0.52 -46.14
CA ARG A 373 5.85 -0.82 -46.75
C ARG A 373 5.05 -0.88 -48.03
N ARG A 374 3.87 -0.31 -48.09
CA ARG A 374 3.05 -0.18 -49.31
C ARG A 374 3.80 0.56 -50.39
N HIS A 375 4.42 1.69 -50.05
CA HIS A 375 5.20 2.45 -51.01
C HIS A 375 6.39 1.65 -51.57
N GLU A 376 7.13 0.96 -50.72
CA GLU A 376 8.22 0.05 -51.14
C GLU A 376 7.75 -1.07 -52.07
N LEU A 377 6.61 -1.65 -51.78
CA LEU A 377 6.03 -2.71 -52.62
C LEU A 377 5.52 -2.17 -53.96
N LEU A 378 4.95 -0.96 -53.98
CA LEU A 378 4.54 -0.31 -55.22
C LEU A 378 5.76 0.03 -56.07
N GLU A 379 6.88 0.46 -55.54
CA GLU A 379 8.15 0.65 -56.27
C GLU A 379 8.74 -0.67 -56.76
N GLN A 380 8.66 -1.75 -55.97
CA GLN A 380 9.07 -3.09 -56.41
C GLN A 380 8.19 -3.61 -57.53
N LEU A 381 6.86 -3.43 -57.44
CA LEU A 381 5.89 -3.79 -58.45
C LEU A 381 6.17 -3.05 -59.79
N PHE A 382 6.35 -1.72 -59.64
CA PHE A 382 6.66 -0.85 -60.80
C PHE A 382 7.92 -1.33 -61.48
N PHE A 383 9.04 -1.54 -60.74
CA PHE A 383 10.30 -1.95 -61.36
C PHE A 383 10.26 -3.37 -61.94
N ALA A 384 9.58 -4.32 -61.28
CA ALA A 384 9.41 -5.70 -61.78
C ALA A 384 8.59 -5.72 -63.07
N SER A 385 7.55 -4.89 -63.20
CA SER A 385 6.72 -4.74 -64.38
C SER A 385 7.53 -4.08 -65.53
N LEU A 386 8.28 -3.02 -65.19
CA LEU A 386 9.12 -2.28 -66.15
C LEU A 386 10.26 -3.16 -66.71
N GLU A 387 10.94 -3.95 -65.84
CA GLU A 387 11.95 -4.94 -66.21
C GLU A 387 11.35 -6.02 -67.11
N GLN A 388 10.16 -6.50 -66.82
CA GLN A 388 9.46 -7.53 -67.67
C GLN A 388 9.24 -7.00 -69.08
N ILE A 389 8.67 -5.78 -69.22
CA ILE A 389 8.39 -5.17 -70.53
C ILE A 389 9.68 -4.96 -71.28
N PHE A 390 10.75 -4.44 -70.63
CA PHE A 390 12.05 -4.17 -71.23
C PHE A 390 12.69 -5.45 -71.83
N ILE A 391 12.56 -6.59 -71.14
CA ILE A 391 13.11 -7.86 -71.53
C ILE A 391 12.22 -8.57 -72.57
N GLU A 392 10.89 -8.64 -72.39
CA GLU A 392 9.96 -9.30 -73.28
C GLU A 392 9.92 -8.64 -74.65
N GLU A 393 9.83 -7.30 -74.68
CA GLU A 393 9.82 -6.53 -75.92
C GLU A 393 11.21 -6.37 -76.54
N ARG A 394 12.23 -6.98 -75.92
CA ARG A 394 13.65 -6.96 -76.37
C ARG A 394 14.16 -5.59 -76.69
N ILE A 395 13.80 -4.59 -75.91
CA ILE A 395 14.18 -3.19 -76.14
C ILE A 395 15.69 -2.99 -76.16
N TYR A 396 16.44 -3.86 -75.45
CA TYR A 396 17.89 -3.90 -75.39
C TYR A 396 18.58 -4.43 -76.67
N LYS A 397 17.83 -4.84 -77.71
CA LYS A 397 18.35 -5.43 -78.97
C LYS A 397 18.07 -4.63 -80.21
N GLY A 398 17.59 -3.39 -80.10
CA GLY A 398 17.29 -2.54 -81.26
C GLY A 398 18.57 -1.93 -81.90
N LYS A 399 18.59 -1.80 -83.22
CA LYS A 399 19.72 -1.15 -83.92
C LYS A 399 20.02 0.27 -83.40
N PRO A 400 19.01 1.07 -83.01
CA PRO A 400 19.28 2.36 -82.39
C PRO A 400 19.90 2.21 -80.98
N PHE A 401 19.60 1.17 -80.22
CA PHE A 401 20.20 0.85 -78.95
C PHE A 401 21.70 0.53 -79.08
N GLU A 402 22.04 -0.31 -80.10
CA GLU A 402 23.41 -0.79 -80.35
C GLU A 402 24.29 0.34 -80.90
N ASN A 403 23.71 1.28 -81.65
CA ASN A 403 24.46 2.38 -82.33
C ASN A 403 24.38 3.71 -81.57
N ALA A 404 23.80 3.78 -80.37
CA ALA A 404 23.72 5.02 -79.58
C ALA A 404 25.14 5.49 -79.19
N LYS A 405 25.39 6.79 -79.38
CA LYS A 405 26.67 7.39 -79.09
C LYS A 405 26.86 7.89 -77.69
N ASP A 406 25.79 8.13 -77.00
CA ASP A 406 25.73 8.59 -75.62
C ASP A 406 24.55 8.02 -74.83
N THR A 407 24.55 8.15 -73.50
CA THR A 407 23.50 7.64 -72.59
C THR A 407 22.18 8.35 -72.84
N ASP A 408 22.15 9.60 -73.25
CA ASP A 408 20.88 10.34 -73.46
C ASP A 408 20.15 9.83 -74.67
N GLN A 409 20.83 9.43 -75.75
CA GLN A 409 20.20 8.74 -76.91
C GLN A 409 19.64 7.39 -76.55
N LEU A 410 20.31 6.63 -75.66
CA LEU A 410 19.84 5.36 -75.13
C LEU A 410 18.54 5.55 -74.33
N ILE A 411 18.52 6.52 -73.43
CA ILE A 411 17.38 6.88 -72.61
C ILE A 411 16.18 7.26 -73.49
N ALA A 412 16.39 8.15 -74.49
CA ALA A 412 15.32 8.60 -75.38
C ALA A 412 14.75 7.43 -76.19
N TYR A 413 15.57 6.50 -76.69
CA TYR A 413 15.11 5.28 -77.39
C TYR A 413 14.31 4.36 -76.47
N ILE A 414 14.78 4.11 -75.24
CA ILE A 414 14.11 3.26 -74.29
C ILE A 414 12.74 3.89 -73.92
N ASP A 415 12.72 5.20 -73.67
CA ASP A 415 11.49 5.95 -73.35
C ASP A 415 10.46 5.83 -74.45
N GLU A 416 10.84 6.08 -75.73
CA GLU A 416 9.95 5.96 -76.90
C GLU A 416 9.35 4.56 -77.03
N ARG A 417 10.17 3.52 -76.83
CA ARG A 417 9.74 2.12 -76.89
C ARG A 417 8.85 1.72 -75.71
N LEU A 418 8.96 2.33 -74.57
CA LEU A 418 8.16 2.09 -73.39
C LEU A 418 6.82 2.85 -73.39
N GLN A 419 6.71 3.98 -74.10
CA GLN A 419 5.48 4.81 -74.14
C GLN A 419 4.16 4.02 -74.29
N PRO A 420 4.03 3.00 -75.20
CA PRO A 420 2.80 2.23 -75.34
C PRO A 420 2.37 1.51 -74.07
N PHE A 421 3.30 1.20 -73.15
CA PHE A 421 3.07 0.44 -71.93
C PHE A 421 2.84 1.31 -70.70
N TYR A 422 3.09 2.65 -70.75
CA TYR A 422 2.92 3.55 -69.65
C TYR A 422 1.55 3.52 -68.98
N PRO A 423 0.42 3.36 -69.71
CA PRO A 423 -0.87 3.26 -69.06
C PRO A 423 -1.06 2.02 -68.18
N SER A 424 -0.26 0.99 -68.34
CA SER A 424 -0.29 -0.27 -67.56
C SER A 424 0.58 -0.20 -66.28
N LEU A 425 1.43 0.83 -66.16
CA LEU A 425 2.34 0.96 -65.05
C LEU A 425 1.69 1.73 -63.90
N VAL A 426 2.15 1.46 -62.69
CA VAL A 426 1.63 2.06 -61.44
C VAL A 426 1.88 3.57 -61.30
N ARG A 427 3.01 4.03 -61.91
CA ARG A 427 3.38 5.47 -61.96
C ARG A 427 4.09 5.80 -63.25
N THR A 428 4.30 7.09 -63.51
CA THR A 428 5.09 7.59 -64.62
C THR A 428 6.55 7.17 -64.55
N VAL A 429 7.12 6.81 -65.70
CA VAL A 429 8.55 6.44 -65.80
C VAL A 429 9.39 7.72 -65.79
N GLY A 430 10.38 7.74 -64.89
CA GLY A 430 11.34 8.84 -64.82
C GLY A 430 12.68 8.51 -65.43
N ARG A 431 13.53 9.52 -65.68
CA ARG A 431 14.88 9.34 -66.19
C ARG A 431 15.74 8.35 -65.36
N GLU A 432 15.57 8.36 -64.04
CA GLU A 432 16.30 7.46 -63.15
C GLU A 432 15.90 5.99 -63.34
N ASP A 433 14.60 5.74 -63.62
CA ASP A 433 14.11 4.41 -63.88
C ASP A 433 14.72 3.84 -65.19
N LEU A 434 14.84 4.70 -66.20
CA LEU A 434 15.46 4.34 -67.45
C LEU A 434 16.98 4.06 -67.31
N LEU A 435 17.67 4.85 -66.50
CA LEU A 435 19.07 4.56 -66.15
C LEU A 435 19.22 3.23 -65.42
N ARG A 436 18.32 2.95 -64.50
CA ARG A 436 18.31 1.67 -63.76
C ARG A 436 18.05 0.46 -64.63
N LEU A 437 17.29 0.61 -65.74
CA LEU A 437 17.15 -0.45 -66.75
C LEU A 437 18.47 -0.75 -67.49
N LEU A 438 19.26 0.27 -67.73
CA LEU A 438 20.59 0.10 -68.38
C LEU A 438 21.61 -0.59 -67.44
N GLU A 439 21.39 -0.56 -66.14
CA GLU A 439 22.25 -1.23 -65.14
C GLU A 439 21.95 -2.74 -65.05
N ILE A 440 20.90 -3.26 -65.73
CA ILE A 440 20.53 -4.65 -65.69
C ILE A 440 21.63 -5.50 -66.36
N LYS A 441 22.23 -6.38 -65.60
CA LYS A 441 23.29 -7.26 -66.09
C LYS A 441 22.76 -8.24 -67.15
N MET A 442 23.46 -8.45 -68.25
CA MET A 442 23.11 -9.38 -69.32
C MET A 442 22.84 -10.80 -68.80
N GLN A 443 23.52 -11.24 -67.74
CA GLN A 443 23.27 -12.51 -67.08
C GLN A 443 21.85 -12.59 -66.48
N ARG A 444 21.29 -11.49 -66.00
CA ARG A 444 19.92 -11.41 -65.48
C ARG A 444 18.91 -11.50 -66.61
N ILE A 445 19.16 -10.85 -67.73
CA ILE A 445 18.34 -10.91 -68.94
C ILE A 445 18.33 -12.34 -69.50
N ALA A 446 19.49 -13.02 -69.60
CA ALA A 446 19.60 -14.36 -70.11
C ALA A 446 18.95 -15.40 -69.18
N LYS A 447 18.85 -15.15 -67.90
CA LYS A 447 18.21 -16.04 -66.91
C LYS A 447 16.76 -15.64 -66.53
N PHE A 448 16.22 -14.62 -67.22
CA PHE A 448 14.87 -14.13 -66.93
C PHE A 448 13.83 -15.23 -67.23
N SER A 449 12.93 -15.48 -66.29
CA SER A 449 11.80 -16.44 -66.44
C SER A 449 10.51 -15.63 -66.23
N LYS A 450 9.71 -15.55 -67.26
CA LYS A 450 8.39 -14.89 -67.25
C LYS A 450 7.53 -15.39 -66.10
N ASP A 451 7.36 -16.71 -66.00
CA ASP A 451 6.50 -17.32 -64.98
C ASP A 451 6.92 -16.98 -63.58
N LYS A 452 8.21 -16.93 -63.26
CA LYS A 452 8.74 -16.56 -61.97
C LYS A 452 8.52 -15.09 -61.65
N ASN A 453 8.61 -14.21 -62.68
CA ASN A 453 8.36 -12.80 -62.49
C ASN A 453 6.87 -12.51 -62.29
N GLU A 454 5.99 -13.20 -63.03
CA GLU A 454 4.53 -13.12 -62.85
C GLU A 454 4.12 -13.61 -61.45
N GLU A 455 4.73 -14.69 -60.95
CA GLU A 455 4.51 -15.19 -59.60
C GLU A 455 4.96 -14.14 -58.54
N LEU A 456 6.10 -13.47 -58.74
CA LEU A 456 6.60 -12.39 -57.87
C LEU A 456 5.62 -11.21 -57.87
N ILE A 457 5.21 -10.74 -59.07
CA ILE A 457 4.23 -9.67 -59.22
C ILE A 457 2.91 -10.03 -58.54
N ALA A 458 2.42 -11.26 -58.67
CA ALA A 458 1.21 -11.72 -58.00
C ALA A 458 1.36 -11.68 -56.47
N LYS A 459 2.50 -12.11 -55.92
CA LYS A 459 2.79 -12.07 -54.50
C LYS A 459 2.81 -10.62 -53.98
N ILE A 460 3.50 -9.72 -54.71
CA ILE A 460 3.56 -8.28 -54.34
C ILE A 460 2.16 -7.65 -54.32
N ARG A 461 1.33 -7.92 -55.36
CA ARG A 461 -0.06 -7.44 -55.43
C ARG A 461 -0.91 -7.96 -54.28
N ALA A 462 -0.77 -9.23 -53.92
CA ALA A 462 -1.49 -9.81 -52.78
C ALA A 462 -1.06 -9.16 -51.46
N GLU A 463 0.23 -8.88 -51.25
CA GLU A 463 0.73 -8.20 -50.08
C GLU A 463 0.24 -6.76 -50.03
N ILE A 464 0.23 -6.01 -51.14
CA ILE A 464 -0.33 -4.65 -51.22
C ILE A 464 -1.81 -4.67 -50.85
N ALA A 465 -2.62 -5.55 -51.41
CA ALA A 465 -4.03 -5.67 -51.09
C ALA A 465 -4.30 -5.97 -49.61
N ARG A 466 -3.42 -6.79 -48.97
CA ARG A 466 -3.49 -7.04 -47.54
C ARG A 466 -3.19 -5.77 -46.73
N ILE A 467 -2.13 -5.05 -47.09
CA ILE A 467 -1.74 -3.79 -46.41
C ILE A 467 -2.84 -2.73 -46.58
N GLU A 468 -3.45 -2.60 -47.75
CA GLU A 468 -4.56 -1.67 -47.96
C GLU A 468 -5.79 -2.00 -47.12
N LYS A 469 -6.09 -3.28 -46.93
CA LYS A 469 -7.10 -3.73 -45.99
C LYS A 469 -6.71 -3.34 -44.54
N ASP A 470 -5.50 -3.64 -44.14
CA ASP A 470 -4.98 -3.31 -42.78
C ASP A 470 -5.01 -1.80 -42.52
N LEU A 471 -4.64 -0.98 -43.50
CA LEU A 471 -4.73 0.49 -43.44
C LEU A 471 -6.17 1.00 -43.28
N SER A 472 -7.15 0.30 -43.86
CA SER A 472 -8.59 0.63 -43.69
C SER A 472 -9.13 0.27 -42.31
N GLU A 473 -8.49 -0.66 -41.62
CA GLU A 473 -8.92 -1.25 -40.33
C GLU A 473 -7.88 -1.04 -39.21
N MET A 474 -7.26 0.12 -39.11
CA MET A 474 -6.16 0.39 -38.19
C MET A 474 -6.45 0.07 -36.73
N THR A 475 -7.71 0.21 -36.28
CA THR A 475 -8.09 -0.18 -34.91
C THR A 475 -7.90 -1.67 -34.67
N ARG A 476 -8.31 -2.52 -35.61
CA ARG A 476 -8.10 -3.98 -35.57
C ARG A 476 -6.61 -4.31 -35.50
N VAL A 477 -5.82 -3.71 -36.40
CA VAL A 477 -4.36 -3.92 -36.46
C VAL A 477 -3.69 -3.57 -35.14
N THR A 478 -4.11 -2.47 -34.51
CA THR A 478 -3.54 -2.03 -33.23
C THR A 478 -3.96 -2.93 -32.08
N VAL A 479 -5.20 -3.45 -32.09
CA VAL A 479 -5.67 -4.44 -31.10
C VAL A 479 -4.84 -5.73 -31.22
N GLU A 480 -4.73 -6.27 -32.44
CA GLU A 480 -3.92 -7.48 -32.71
C GLU A 480 -2.44 -7.28 -32.27
N TRP A 481 -1.91 -6.08 -32.43
CA TRP A 481 -0.54 -5.74 -31.95
C TRP A 481 -0.41 -5.91 -30.44
N PHE A 482 -1.33 -5.33 -29.65
CA PHE A 482 -1.26 -5.45 -28.18
C PHE A 482 -1.57 -6.86 -27.69
N GLU A 483 -2.50 -7.57 -28.34
CA GLU A 483 -2.79 -8.97 -28.03
C GLU A 483 -1.56 -9.87 -28.33
N MET A 484 -0.88 -9.66 -29.44
CA MET A 484 0.36 -10.35 -29.79
C MET A 484 1.49 -10.07 -28.78
N LEU A 485 1.66 -8.81 -28.36
CA LEU A 485 2.66 -8.47 -27.35
C LEU A 485 2.37 -9.17 -26.02
N LYS A 486 1.09 -9.21 -25.60
CA LYS A 486 0.67 -9.89 -24.39
C LYS A 486 0.92 -11.39 -24.46
N GLU A 487 0.57 -12.02 -25.57
CA GLU A 487 0.79 -13.46 -25.77
C GLU A 487 2.28 -13.82 -25.73
N LYS A 488 3.12 -13.00 -26.40
CA LYS A 488 4.54 -13.28 -26.59
C LYS A 488 5.39 -13.00 -25.36
N TYR A 489 5.09 -11.93 -24.63
CA TYR A 489 5.92 -11.44 -23.52
C TYR A 489 5.23 -11.43 -22.16
N GLY A 490 3.90 -11.52 -22.11
CA GLY A 490 3.14 -11.32 -20.88
C GLY A 490 3.31 -12.42 -19.83
N LYS A 491 3.73 -13.61 -20.21
CA LYS A 491 3.95 -14.76 -19.29
C LYS A 491 5.03 -14.47 -18.25
N ASP A 492 6.03 -13.67 -18.62
CA ASP A 492 7.16 -13.34 -17.76
C ASP A 492 6.86 -12.15 -16.83
N HIS A 493 5.70 -11.51 -17.00
CA HIS A 493 5.29 -10.31 -16.27
C HIS A 493 3.95 -10.47 -15.52
N PRO A 494 3.81 -11.46 -14.60
CA PRO A 494 2.62 -11.54 -13.75
C PRO A 494 2.55 -10.34 -12.79
N ARG A 495 1.34 -9.99 -12.33
CA ARG A 495 1.19 -8.98 -11.29
C ARG A 495 1.86 -9.43 -9.99
N ARG A 496 2.65 -8.55 -9.38
CA ARG A 496 3.39 -8.83 -8.14
C ARG A 496 2.73 -8.18 -6.91
N THR A 497 2.15 -7.00 -7.08
CA THR A 497 1.59 -6.22 -5.97
C THR A 497 0.11 -6.53 -5.78
N GLU A 498 -0.30 -6.86 -4.57
CA GLU A 498 -1.67 -7.15 -4.21
C GLU A 498 -2.45 -5.85 -3.91
N ILE A 499 -3.64 -5.68 -4.50
CA ILE A 499 -4.50 -4.51 -4.24
C ILE A 499 -5.48 -4.87 -3.13
N LYS A 500 -5.42 -4.13 -2.01
CA LYS A 500 -6.28 -4.31 -0.83
C LYS A 500 -6.71 -2.95 -0.28
N SER A 501 -7.87 -2.91 0.38
CA SER A 501 -8.18 -1.81 1.29
C SER A 501 -7.51 -2.07 2.64
N PHE A 502 -6.89 -1.04 3.21
CA PHE A 502 -6.23 -1.19 4.51
C PHE A 502 -7.07 -0.60 5.63
N ASP A 503 -7.24 -1.37 6.71
CA ASP A 503 -7.79 -0.84 7.93
C ASP A 503 -6.90 0.27 8.49
N THR A 504 -7.55 1.28 9.07
CA THR A 504 -6.83 2.41 9.65
C THR A 504 -6.23 1.99 11.00
N ILE A 505 -4.92 1.81 11.04
CA ILE A 505 -4.20 1.53 12.29
C ILE A 505 -4.06 2.82 13.07
N ILE A 506 -4.63 2.84 14.28
CA ILE A 506 -4.49 3.97 15.21
C ILE A 506 -3.24 3.73 16.03
N ALA A 507 -2.16 4.45 15.74
CA ALA A 507 -0.87 4.29 16.40
C ALA A 507 -0.94 4.30 17.94
N ALA A 508 -1.82 5.09 18.53
CA ALA A 508 -2.02 5.14 19.98
C ALA A 508 -2.63 3.85 20.58
N LYS A 509 -3.35 3.02 19.78
CA LYS A 509 -3.87 1.73 20.23
C LYS A 509 -2.79 0.65 20.28
N VAL A 510 -1.86 0.69 19.33
CA VAL A 510 -0.80 -0.32 19.19
C VAL A 510 0.50 0.07 19.89
N ALA A 511 0.63 1.34 20.30
CA ALA A 511 1.79 1.83 21.02
C ALA A 511 2.01 1.11 22.37
N GLU A 512 3.26 0.80 22.67
CA GLU A 512 3.63 0.26 23.97
C GLU A 512 3.53 1.34 25.05
N ARG A 513 2.87 0.99 26.19
CA ARG A 513 2.71 1.87 27.35
C ARG A 513 3.85 1.65 28.34
N ASN A 514 5.06 2.01 27.93
CA ASN A 514 6.28 1.83 28.71
C ASN A 514 6.66 3.03 29.58
N GLU A 515 5.98 4.16 29.39
CA GLU A 515 6.16 5.37 30.20
C GLU A 515 5.15 5.45 31.33
N LYS A 516 5.46 6.23 32.34
CA LYS A 516 4.60 6.46 33.52
C LYS A 516 4.21 7.92 33.61
N LEU A 517 2.90 8.19 33.58
CA LEU A 517 2.37 9.54 33.76
C LEU A 517 2.30 9.87 35.25
N TYR A 518 2.93 10.97 35.63
CA TYR A 518 2.92 11.50 37.02
C TYR A 518 2.23 12.87 37.09
N ILE A 519 1.72 13.19 38.27
CA ILE A 519 1.10 14.48 38.57
C ILE A 519 1.63 15.08 39.86
N ASP A 520 1.99 16.34 39.82
CA ASP A 520 2.18 17.19 41.00
C ASP A 520 1.03 18.19 41.11
N ARG A 521 0.03 17.85 41.94
CA ARG A 521 -1.18 18.68 42.12
C ARG A 521 -0.92 20.00 42.79
N GLN A 522 0.14 20.11 43.63
CA GLN A 522 0.48 21.31 44.37
C GLN A 522 1.19 22.32 43.47
N ALA A 523 2.19 21.86 42.75
CA ALA A 523 2.96 22.70 41.83
C ALA A 523 2.23 22.90 40.47
N GLY A 524 1.27 22.06 40.13
CA GLY A 524 0.49 22.14 38.87
C GLY A 524 1.22 21.60 37.65
N PHE A 525 2.04 20.57 37.84
CA PHE A 525 2.78 19.92 36.74
C PHE A 525 2.28 18.50 36.52
N ILE A 526 2.32 18.07 35.24
CA ILE A 526 2.18 16.67 34.84
C ILE A 526 3.33 16.30 33.89
N GLY A 527 3.63 14.99 33.76
CA GLY A 527 4.62 14.50 32.80
C GLY A 527 5.24 13.17 33.19
N THR A 528 6.09 12.65 32.34
CA THR A 528 6.76 11.34 32.52
C THR A 528 8.04 11.47 33.35
N GLY A 529 8.70 12.62 33.34
CA GLY A 529 9.97 12.91 34.05
C GLY A 529 9.84 13.47 35.48
N LEU A 530 8.65 13.50 36.09
CA LEU A 530 8.44 14.07 37.41
C LEU A 530 8.93 13.10 38.50
N LYS A 531 9.94 13.54 39.28
CA LYS A 531 10.43 12.80 40.47
C LYS A 531 9.58 13.14 41.70
N LYS A 532 9.23 12.13 42.52
CA LYS A 532 8.45 12.28 43.78
C LYS A 532 7.02 12.81 43.58
N ALA A 533 6.39 12.58 42.43
CA ALA A 533 5.02 12.94 42.13
C ALA A 533 4.07 11.71 42.21
N GLU A 534 2.76 11.96 42.28
CA GLU A 534 1.74 10.92 42.28
C GLU A 534 1.71 10.23 40.93
N LEU A 535 1.79 8.87 40.89
CA LEU A 535 1.60 8.08 39.66
C LEU A 535 0.13 8.10 39.27
N VAL A 536 -0.16 8.42 38.02
CA VAL A 536 -1.52 8.40 37.48
C VAL A 536 -1.77 7.04 36.79
N GLU A 537 -1.08 6.74 35.71
CA GLU A 537 -1.17 5.50 34.98
C GLU A 537 0.02 5.30 34.02
N ASN A 538 0.09 4.13 33.38
CA ASN A 538 1.08 3.89 32.33
C ASN A 538 0.59 4.50 31.00
N CYS A 539 1.50 5.08 30.23
CA CYS A 539 1.23 5.77 28.97
C CYS A 539 2.31 5.51 27.92
N SER A 540 2.08 5.98 26.73
CA SER A 540 3.03 6.03 25.62
C SER A 540 3.49 7.48 25.37
N ASP A 541 4.64 7.69 24.75
CA ASP A 541 5.17 8.99 24.33
C ASP A 541 4.31 9.73 23.29
N ILE A 542 3.37 9.03 22.67
CA ILE A 542 2.45 9.60 21.67
C ILE A 542 1.05 9.86 22.21
N ASP A 543 0.76 9.48 23.46
CA ASP A 543 -0.55 9.67 24.06
C ASP A 543 -0.87 11.15 24.31
N ASP A 544 -2.16 11.43 24.35
CA ASP A 544 -2.72 12.68 24.84
C ASP A 544 -3.20 12.51 26.28
N VAL A 545 -3.21 13.57 27.04
CA VAL A 545 -3.65 13.59 28.44
C VAL A 545 -4.79 14.57 28.61
N ILE A 546 -5.91 14.12 29.18
CA ILE A 546 -7.03 14.97 29.54
C ILE A 546 -6.91 15.39 31.01
N ILE A 547 -7.13 16.66 31.27
CA ILE A 547 -6.99 17.28 32.59
C ILE A 547 -8.27 18.02 32.92
N PHE A 548 -8.93 17.66 34.04
CA PHE A 548 -10.09 18.35 34.58
C PHE A 548 -9.72 19.16 35.79
N TYR A 549 -10.30 20.35 35.92
CA TYR A 549 -10.07 21.29 37.00
C TYR A 549 -11.30 21.44 37.90
N ARG A 550 -11.08 21.94 39.15
CA ARG A 550 -12.16 22.11 40.15
C ARG A 550 -13.17 23.21 39.78
N ASP A 551 -12.83 24.09 38.86
CA ASP A 551 -13.73 25.14 38.35
C ASP A 551 -14.64 24.64 37.21
N GLY A 552 -14.45 23.40 36.77
CA GLY A 552 -15.23 22.75 35.69
C GLY A 552 -14.61 22.88 34.32
N LYS A 553 -13.44 23.50 34.21
CA LYS A 553 -12.72 23.52 32.96
C LYS A 553 -11.97 22.22 32.74
N TYR A 554 -11.66 21.92 31.45
CA TYR A 554 -10.77 20.85 31.09
C TYR A 554 -10.06 21.15 29.77
N LYS A 555 -8.93 20.49 29.54
CA LYS A 555 -8.17 20.57 28.31
C LYS A 555 -7.48 19.25 28.03
N VAL A 556 -7.11 19.03 26.75
CA VAL A 556 -6.30 17.91 26.30
C VAL A 556 -4.97 18.44 25.81
N ILE A 557 -3.87 17.82 26.24
CA ILE A 557 -2.52 18.18 25.81
C ILE A 557 -1.76 16.93 25.40
N LYS A 558 -0.74 17.09 24.56
CA LYS A 558 0.20 16.01 24.27
C LYS A 558 1.06 15.73 25.50
N ILE A 559 1.36 14.44 25.75
CA ILE A 559 2.28 14.03 26.81
C ILE A 559 3.67 14.62 26.60
N GLN A 560 4.34 15.00 27.69
CA GLN A 560 5.70 15.56 27.72
C GLN A 560 6.39 15.13 29.01
N ASP A 561 7.70 15.28 29.08
CA ASP A 561 8.48 14.95 30.29
C ASP A 561 8.03 15.76 31.49
N LYS A 562 7.76 17.06 31.31
CA LYS A 562 7.28 17.97 32.34
C LYS A 562 6.58 19.15 31.70
N VAL A 563 5.31 19.37 32.01
CA VAL A 563 4.54 20.50 31.52
C VAL A 563 3.71 21.12 32.63
N PHE A 564 3.69 22.44 32.70
CA PHE A 564 2.83 23.18 33.62
C PHE A 564 1.42 23.27 33.06
N VAL A 565 0.45 22.77 33.81
CA VAL A 565 -0.93 22.70 33.36
C VAL A 565 -1.86 23.57 34.20
N GLY A 566 -1.36 24.16 35.29
CA GLY A 566 -2.13 25.01 36.21
C GLY A 566 -2.45 24.28 37.50
N LYS A 567 -2.92 25.05 38.49
CA LYS A 567 -3.31 24.56 39.82
C LYS A 567 -4.78 24.13 39.85
N ASN A 568 -5.23 23.57 40.95
CA ASN A 568 -6.60 23.11 41.17
C ASN A 568 -7.02 21.91 40.26
N ILE A 569 -6.08 21.08 39.92
CA ILE A 569 -6.33 19.87 39.12
C ILE A 569 -7.23 18.92 39.91
N LEU A 570 -8.31 18.45 39.25
CA LEU A 570 -9.29 17.56 39.82
C LEU A 570 -8.97 16.10 39.43
N HIS A 571 -8.83 15.85 38.12
CA HIS A 571 -8.58 14.53 37.53
C HIS A 571 -7.65 14.63 36.34
N VAL A 572 -6.81 13.62 36.15
CA VAL A 572 -5.92 13.45 35.02
C VAL A 572 -5.95 11.99 34.56
N GLN A 573 -6.05 11.78 33.30
CA GLN A 573 -5.93 10.44 32.68
C GLN A 573 -5.45 10.54 31.24
N VAL A 574 -5.00 9.41 30.66
CA VAL A 574 -4.70 9.30 29.23
C VAL A 574 -6.00 9.49 28.44
N PHE A 575 -5.96 10.35 27.43
CA PHE A 575 -7.11 10.65 26.58
C PHE A 575 -7.13 9.72 25.37
N LYS A 576 -8.19 8.96 25.23
CA LYS A 576 -8.43 8.09 24.08
C LYS A 576 -9.41 8.77 23.13
N LYS A 577 -8.93 9.19 21.96
CA LYS A 577 -9.78 9.79 20.92
C LYS A 577 -10.79 8.77 20.42
N ASN A 578 -12.04 9.18 20.21
CA ASN A 578 -13.18 8.32 19.79
C ASN A 578 -13.56 7.24 20.80
N ASP A 579 -13.23 7.42 22.09
CA ASP A 579 -13.69 6.52 23.14
C ASP A 579 -15.11 6.93 23.57
N HIS A 580 -16.09 6.12 23.22
CA HIS A 580 -17.50 6.29 23.59
C HIS A 580 -17.86 5.57 24.90
N ARG A 581 -16.91 4.83 25.50
CA ARG A 581 -17.18 4.03 26.69
C ARG A 581 -16.78 4.72 27.99
N THR A 582 -15.78 5.60 27.96
CA THR A 582 -15.42 6.37 29.14
C THR A 582 -16.43 7.48 29.39
N ILE A 583 -17.21 7.32 30.47
CA ILE A 583 -18.23 8.26 30.90
C ILE A 583 -17.82 8.92 32.22
N PHE A 584 -17.95 10.24 32.27
CA PHE A 584 -17.68 11.03 33.45
C PHE A 584 -18.99 11.33 34.19
N ASN A 585 -19.03 11.01 35.50
CA ASN A 585 -20.13 11.35 36.36
C ASN A 585 -19.76 12.60 37.13
N LEU A 586 -20.62 13.63 37.13
CA LEU A 586 -20.33 14.96 37.61
C LEU A 586 -21.47 15.54 38.42
N VAL A 587 -21.16 16.10 39.63
CA VAL A 587 -22.03 17.03 40.31
C VAL A 587 -21.26 18.36 40.43
N TYR A 588 -21.88 19.46 40.02
CA TYR A 588 -21.29 20.79 40.10
C TYR A 588 -22.27 21.83 40.59
N ARG A 589 -21.75 22.88 41.22
CA ARG A 589 -22.46 24.10 41.57
C ARG A 589 -22.26 25.13 40.45
N ASP A 590 -23.38 25.71 39.97
CA ASP A 590 -23.38 26.65 38.84
C ASP A 590 -23.35 28.10 39.36
N GLY A 591 -22.15 28.70 39.43
CA GLY A 591 -21.88 30.00 40.01
C GLY A 591 -21.61 29.99 41.52
N GLN A 592 -21.30 31.14 42.13
CA GLN A 592 -20.82 31.26 43.53
C GLN A 592 -21.88 30.86 44.56
N LYS A 593 -23.15 31.15 44.30
CA LYS A 593 -24.32 30.80 45.13
C LYS A 593 -25.44 30.12 44.34
N GLY A 594 -25.11 29.52 43.22
CA GLY A 594 -26.08 28.92 42.32
C GLY A 594 -26.53 27.51 42.71
N PRO A 595 -27.50 26.96 41.99
CA PRO A 595 -28.01 25.60 42.20
C PRO A 595 -26.96 24.53 41.82
N TYR A 596 -27.21 23.30 42.29
CA TYR A 596 -26.36 22.16 42.01
C TYR A 596 -26.98 21.32 40.92
N TYR A 597 -26.17 20.91 39.96
CA TYR A 597 -26.54 20.07 38.82
C TYR A 597 -25.76 18.77 38.85
N ILE A 598 -26.41 17.72 38.33
CA ILE A 598 -25.85 16.38 38.13
C ILE A 598 -25.91 16.02 36.67
N LYS A 599 -24.84 15.42 36.11
CA LYS A 599 -24.82 14.94 34.75
C LYS A 599 -23.82 13.82 34.53
N ARG A 600 -24.06 13.08 33.46
CA ARG A 600 -23.13 12.12 32.85
C ARG A 600 -22.78 12.60 31.45
N PHE A 601 -21.50 12.46 31.06
CA PHE A 601 -21.07 12.88 29.75
C PHE A 601 -19.81 12.12 29.32
N GLY A 602 -19.61 11.98 27.99
CA GLY A 602 -18.39 11.48 27.36
C GLY A 602 -17.60 12.61 26.72
N VAL A 603 -16.31 12.38 26.51
CA VAL A 603 -15.42 13.27 25.74
C VAL A 603 -14.75 12.44 24.66
N THR A 604 -15.28 12.49 23.44
CA THR A 604 -14.81 11.68 22.32
C THR A 604 -13.76 12.38 21.44
N SER A 605 -13.84 13.73 21.37
CA SER A 605 -12.91 14.53 20.57
C SER A 605 -12.63 15.87 21.24
N CYS A 606 -11.38 16.33 21.15
CA CYS A 606 -10.95 17.65 21.61
C CYS A 606 -9.81 18.17 20.74
N THR A 607 -9.79 19.47 20.52
CA THR A 607 -8.60 20.16 19.99
C THR A 607 -7.58 20.29 21.11
N ARG A 608 -6.32 19.92 20.83
CA ARG A 608 -5.21 20.06 21.80
C ARG A 608 -5.06 21.51 22.23
N ASP A 609 -4.68 21.70 23.49
CA ASP A 609 -4.37 22.98 24.11
C ASP A 609 -5.55 23.97 24.24
N ARG A 610 -6.74 23.61 23.74
CA ARG A 610 -7.95 24.42 23.90
C ARG A 610 -8.65 24.07 25.21
N GLU A 611 -9.07 25.10 25.95
CA GLU A 611 -9.89 24.94 27.15
C GLU A 611 -11.38 24.77 26.80
N TYR A 612 -12.01 23.87 27.50
CA TYR A 612 -13.45 23.57 27.42
C TYR A 612 -14.05 23.66 28.85
N ASP A 613 -15.36 23.86 28.96
CA ASP A 613 -16.06 23.94 30.24
C ASP A 613 -17.19 22.87 30.30
N VAL A 614 -17.23 22.10 31.38
CA VAL A 614 -18.29 21.14 31.64
C VAL A 614 -19.43 21.73 32.48
N THR A 615 -19.31 22.98 32.95
CA THR A 615 -20.38 23.72 33.59
C THR A 615 -21.08 24.66 32.58
N GLN A 616 -21.79 25.69 33.06
CA GLN A 616 -22.36 26.70 32.16
C GLN A 616 -21.49 27.96 32.06
N GLY A 617 -20.23 27.87 32.53
CA GLY A 617 -19.27 28.97 32.48
C GLY A 617 -19.54 30.15 33.40
N LYS A 618 -20.47 30.04 34.38
CA LYS A 618 -20.73 31.11 35.33
C LYS A 618 -19.56 31.29 36.29
N PRO A 619 -19.13 32.51 36.54
CA PRO A 619 -18.05 32.80 37.50
C PRO A 619 -18.35 32.19 38.90
N GLY A 620 -17.36 31.48 39.45
CA GLY A 620 -17.49 30.81 40.75
C GLY A 620 -18.18 29.43 40.70
N SER A 621 -18.41 28.86 39.52
CA SER A 621 -18.80 27.46 39.36
C SER A 621 -17.73 26.52 39.94
N ARG A 622 -18.18 25.43 40.56
CA ARG A 622 -17.27 24.47 41.20
C ARG A 622 -17.76 23.05 41.12
N VAL A 623 -16.87 22.14 40.78
CA VAL A 623 -17.14 20.70 40.81
C VAL A 623 -17.12 20.19 42.25
N MET A 624 -18.18 19.49 42.64
CA MET A 624 -18.39 18.93 43.97
C MET A 624 -18.14 17.44 44.03
N TYR A 625 -18.40 16.74 42.95
CA TYR A 625 -18.17 15.31 42.81
C TYR A 625 -17.79 15.00 41.34
N PHE A 626 -16.84 14.09 41.16
CA PHE A 626 -16.35 13.72 39.83
C PHE A 626 -15.79 12.30 39.87
N THR A 627 -16.19 11.46 38.93
CA THR A 627 -15.59 10.14 38.69
C THR A 627 -15.46 9.89 37.20
N ALA A 628 -14.43 9.15 36.81
CA ALA A 628 -14.22 8.66 35.47
C ALA A 628 -14.53 7.15 35.43
N ASN A 629 -15.43 6.76 34.54
CA ASN A 629 -15.98 5.40 34.47
C ASN A 629 -15.67 4.78 33.11
N PRO A 630 -14.63 3.93 32.99
CA PRO A 630 -14.09 3.44 31.70
C PRO A 630 -15.08 2.61 30.86
N ASN A 631 -16.13 2.10 31.47
CA ASN A 631 -17.16 1.33 30.79
C ASN A 631 -18.58 1.87 31.08
N GLY A 632 -18.71 3.16 31.38
CA GLY A 632 -19.99 3.81 31.64
C GLY A 632 -20.70 3.30 32.89
N GLU A 633 -19.96 2.94 33.93
CA GLU A 633 -20.51 2.49 35.21
C GLU A 633 -21.30 3.64 35.86
N ALA A 634 -22.45 3.28 36.42
CA ALA A 634 -23.32 4.21 37.14
C ALA A 634 -23.28 3.88 38.63
N GLU A 635 -22.69 4.80 39.37
CA GLU A 635 -22.55 4.68 40.81
C GLU A 635 -23.71 5.32 41.56
N VAL A 636 -23.95 4.89 42.81
CA VAL A 636 -24.91 5.52 43.74
C VAL A 636 -24.15 6.39 44.69
N ILE A 637 -24.54 7.65 44.76
CA ILE A 637 -23.96 8.66 45.69
C ILE A 637 -24.92 9.05 46.79
N LYS A 638 -24.37 9.38 47.97
CA LYS A 638 -25.09 9.97 49.09
C LYS A 638 -24.74 11.44 49.15
N VAL A 639 -25.76 12.27 48.93
CA VAL A 639 -25.68 13.73 49.05
C VAL A 639 -26.18 14.18 50.41
N THR A 640 -25.33 14.83 51.19
CA THR A 640 -25.65 15.37 52.51
C THR A 640 -25.77 16.87 52.40
N LEU A 641 -26.91 17.44 52.79
CA LEU A 641 -27.17 18.86 52.80
C LEU A 641 -26.54 19.52 54.03
N ASP A 642 -26.35 20.82 53.97
CA ASP A 642 -25.74 21.63 55.05
C ASP A 642 -26.56 21.56 56.33
N PRO A 643 -25.98 21.39 57.54
CA PRO A 643 -26.68 21.33 58.81
C PRO A 643 -27.65 22.48 59.12
N ASP A 644 -27.38 23.69 58.61
CA ASP A 644 -28.27 24.84 58.80
C ASP A 644 -29.66 24.68 58.13
N ILE A 645 -29.78 23.77 57.19
CA ILE A 645 -31.03 23.45 56.51
C ILE A 645 -31.88 22.47 57.32
N ARG A 646 -31.34 21.77 58.36
CA ARG A 646 -32.05 20.89 59.26
C ARG A 646 -33.29 21.55 59.93
N LYS A 647 -33.21 22.86 60.21
CA LYS A 647 -34.34 23.63 60.75
C LYS A 647 -35.50 23.78 59.76
N LYS A 648 -35.28 23.49 58.43
CA LYS A 648 -36.26 23.69 57.36
C LYS A 648 -36.75 22.40 56.69
N ARG A 649 -36.05 21.25 56.86
CA ARG A 649 -36.37 19.97 56.20
C ARG A 649 -36.13 18.77 57.14
N GLN A 650 -37.03 17.78 57.10
CA GLN A 650 -36.91 16.51 57.86
C GLN A 650 -35.82 15.60 57.31
N ASN A 651 -35.59 15.56 55.95
CA ASN A 651 -34.60 14.72 55.28
C ASN A 651 -33.41 15.58 54.81
N ILE A 652 -32.23 15.34 55.39
CA ILE A 652 -30.96 15.96 55.03
C ILE A 652 -30.10 15.12 54.13
N PHE A 653 -30.49 13.87 53.82
CA PHE A 653 -29.78 12.96 52.97
C PHE A 653 -30.61 12.64 51.72
N LYS A 654 -30.00 12.67 50.58
CA LYS A 654 -30.57 12.20 49.33
C LYS A 654 -29.61 11.18 48.72
N GLU A 655 -30.12 10.01 48.38
CA GLU A 655 -29.40 9.05 47.55
C GLU A 655 -29.74 9.30 46.11
N VAL A 656 -28.75 9.27 45.26
CA VAL A 656 -28.91 9.52 43.83
C VAL A 656 -28.12 8.47 43.07
N ASP A 657 -28.83 7.76 42.21
CA ASP A 657 -28.26 6.79 41.30
C ASP A 657 -27.93 7.47 39.96
N PHE A 658 -26.72 7.30 39.52
CA PHE A 658 -26.33 7.83 38.22
C PHE A 658 -26.93 7.03 37.04
N SER A 659 -27.46 5.81 37.26
CA SER A 659 -28.18 5.05 36.22
C SER A 659 -29.43 5.76 35.73
N ASP A 660 -30.08 6.55 36.59
CA ASP A 660 -31.23 7.38 36.25
C ASP A 660 -30.91 8.64 35.46
N ILE A 661 -29.62 8.94 35.28
CA ILE A 661 -29.15 10.14 34.59
C ILE A 661 -28.71 9.78 33.17
N LEU A 662 -29.41 10.34 32.17
CA LEU A 662 -29.04 10.18 30.78
C LEU A 662 -27.66 10.78 30.48
N ILE A 663 -26.89 10.09 29.65
CA ILE A 663 -25.62 10.57 29.12
C ILE A 663 -25.92 11.71 28.14
N LYS A 664 -25.35 12.90 28.39
CA LYS A 664 -25.57 14.10 27.59
C LYS A 664 -24.26 14.60 26.96
N GLY A 665 -24.36 15.57 26.07
CA GLY A 665 -23.18 16.24 25.53
C GLY A 665 -22.38 17.00 26.62
N ARG A 666 -21.08 17.11 26.44
CA ARG A 666 -20.16 17.76 27.40
C ARG A 666 -20.55 19.18 27.80
N GLY A 667 -21.16 19.99 26.91
CA GLY A 667 -21.63 21.34 27.17
C GLY A 667 -23.04 21.47 27.79
N ALA A 668 -23.78 20.35 27.93
CA ALA A 668 -25.15 20.36 28.47
C ALA A 668 -25.15 20.70 29.96
N GLN A 669 -26.18 21.42 30.44
CA GLN A 669 -26.30 21.85 31.83
C GLN A 669 -26.45 20.70 32.84
N GLY A 670 -27.04 19.58 32.42
CA GLY A 670 -27.37 18.48 33.33
C GLY A 670 -28.74 18.66 34.01
N ASN A 671 -29.05 17.76 34.94
CA ASN A 671 -30.32 17.73 35.68
C ASN A 671 -30.14 18.51 36.97
N LEU A 672 -31.16 19.25 37.38
CA LEU A 672 -31.13 19.95 38.63
C LEU A 672 -31.14 18.96 39.82
N LEU A 673 -30.12 18.96 40.64
CA LEU A 673 -29.98 18.09 41.80
C LEU A 673 -30.64 18.73 43.04
N THR A 674 -30.23 19.95 43.38
CA THR A 674 -30.80 20.74 44.50
C THR A 674 -30.46 22.19 44.39
N ARG A 675 -31.28 23.05 45.01
CA ARG A 675 -30.94 24.51 45.22
C ARG A 675 -30.36 24.79 46.61
N ASP A 676 -30.41 23.74 47.48
CA ASP A 676 -29.89 23.86 48.84
C ASP A 676 -28.38 23.59 48.88
N SER A 677 -27.69 24.18 49.85
CA SER A 677 -26.29 23.97 50.07
C SER A 677 -25.93 22.53 50.38
N ILE A 678 -24.97 21.98 49.65
CA ILE A 678 -24.46 20.63 49.88
C ILE A 678 -23.24 20.71 50.80
N HIS A 679 -23.30 19.99 51.94
CA HIS A 679 -22.15 19.81 52.82
C HIS A 679 -21.15 18.80 52.33
N ARG A 680 -21.62 17.59 51.90
CA ARG A 680 -20.77 16.49 51.49
C ARG A 680 -21.46 15.61 50.45
N ILE A 681 -20.67 15.09 49.46
CA ILE A 681 -21.07 13.99 48.59
C ILE A 681 -20.09 12.85 48.82
N SER A 682 -20.63 11.64 49.03
CA SER A 682 -19.83 10.43 49.19
C SER A 682 -20.36 9.33 48.30
N LEU A 683 -19.48 8.47 47.77
CA LEU A 683 -19.86 7.24 47.12
C LEU A 683 -20.54 6.31 48.11
N LYS A 684 -21.68 5.72 47.73
CA LYS A 684 -22.42 4.71 48.49
C LYS A 684 -22.12 3.31 47.96
N SER A 685 -22.24 3.13 46.69
CA SER A 685 -21.93 1.87 46.01
C SER A 685 -21.49 2.11 44.57
N HIS A 686 -20.62 1.22 44.09
CA HIS A 686 -20.33 1.14 42.68
C HIS A 686 -21.53 0.51 41.96
N GLY A 687 -21.82 1.00 40.77
CA GLY A 687 -22.89 0.51 39.91
C GLY A 687 -22.37 -0.30 38.71
N HIS A 688 -23.30 -0.70 37.90
CA HIS A 688 -23.03 -1.46 36.69
C HIS A 688 -22.93 -0.55 35.47
N SER A 689 -22.37 -1.06 34.37
CA SER A 689 -22.36 -0.37 33.10
C SER A 689 -23.77 -0.11 32.57
N THR A 690 -24.03 1.11 32.12
CA THR A 690 -25.31 1.46 31.45
C THR A 690 -25.22 1.46 29.95
N LEU A 691 -24.07 1.07 29.42
CA LEU A 691 -23.78 0.98 27.98
C LEU A 691 -24.12 -0.42 27.48
N GLY A 692 -24.34 -0.58 26.18
CA GLY A 692 -24.53 -1.88 25.53
C GLY A 692 -23.31 -2.80 25.70
N GLY A 693 -23.43 -4.03 25.24
CA GLY A 693 -22.41 -5.04 25.32
C GLY A 693 -21.03 -4.56 24.87
N ARG A 694 -19.99 -5.19 25.40
CA ARG A 694 -18.60 -4.93 25.02
C ARG A 694 -18.09 -6.06 24.16
N LYS A 695 -17.56 -5.76 22.97
CA LYS A 695 -16.91 -6.74 22.11
C LYS A 695 -15.64 -7.26 22.79
N VAL A 696 -15.44 -8.58 22.76
CA VAL A 696 -14.32 -9.26 23.43
C VAL A 696 -13.65 -10.20 22.45
N TRP A 697 -12.33 -10.19 22.44
CA TRP A 697 -11.47 -11.08 21.65
C TRP A 697 -10.53 -11.83 22.58
N PHE A 698 -10.11 -13.02 22.15
CA PHE A 698 -9.09 -13.83 22.82
C PHE A 698 -7.85 -13.92 21.95
N ASP A 699 -6.73 -13.50 22.49
CA ASP A 699 -5.43 -13.62 21.86
C ASP A 699 -4.69 -14.86 22.40
N PRO A 700 -4.55 -15.91 21.58
CA PRO A 700 -3.90 -17.16 22.00
C PRO A 700 -2.39 -17.02 22.21
N ASP A 701 -1.72 -16.00 21.63
CA ASP A 701 -0.28 -15.82 21.75
C ASP A 701 0.10 -15.33 23.14
N VAL A 702 -0.75 -14.50 23.75
CA VAL A 702 -0.57 -14.00 25.12
C VAL A 702 -1.49 -14.65 26.14
N GLN A 703 -2.40 -15.53 25.71
CA GLN A 703 -3.37 -16.24 26.54
C GLN A 703 -4.24 -15.30 27.38
N ARG A 704 -4.69 -14.20 26.76
CA ARG A 704 -5.51 -13.19 27.38
C ARG A 704 -6.63 -12.72 26.47
N ILE A 705 -7.69 -12.23 27.09
CA ILE A 705 -8.70 -11.48 26.33
C ILE A 705 -8.29 -10.03 26.17
N ASN A 706 -8.82 -9.42 25.14
CA ASN A 706 -8.66 -7.99 24.86
C ASN A 706 -9.96 -7.39 24.30
N TYR A 707 -9.96 -6.06 24.16
CA TYR A 707 -11.06 -5.29 23.61
C TYR A 707 -10.61 -4.47 22.38
N GLU A 708 -9.46 -4.85 21.80
CA GLU A 708 -8.73 -4.08 20.80
C GLU A 708 -8.70 -4.79 19.44
N GLU A 709 -9.59 -5.79 19.25
CA GLU A 709 -9.79 -6.53 17.99
C GLU A 709 -8.61 -7.42 17.58
N HIS A 710 -7.83 -7.94 18.57
CA HIS A 710 -6.73 -8.86 18.32
C HIS A 710 -7.09 -10.30 18.67
N GLY A 711 -6.83 -11.24 17.75
CA GLY A 711 -7.09 -12.64 17.93
C GLY A 711 -8.55 -13.05 17.59
N ARG A 712 -9.06 -14.09 18.26
CA ARG A 712 -10.37 -14.68 17.98
C ARG A 712 -11.51 -13.90 18.65
N TYR A 713 -12.51 -13.49 17.90
CA TYR A 713 -13.71 -12.85 18.41
C TYR A 713 -14.56 -13.82 19.23
N LEU A 714 -14.95 -13.41 20.45
CA LEU A 714 -15.77 -14.21 21.38
C LEU A 714 -17.24 -13.75 21.47
N GLY A 715 -17.56 -12.58 20.94
CA GLY A 715 -18.91 -11.99 21.01
C GLY A 715 -18.99 -10.69 21.81
N GLU A 716 -20.22 -10.19 21.97
CA GLU A 716 -20.52 -9.04 22.83
C GLU A 716 -20.91 -9.50 24.22
N PHE A 717 -20.30 -8.92 25.24
CA PHE A 717 -20.48 -9.25 26.66
C PHE A 717 -21.12 -8.08 27.42
N GLY A 718 -22.27 -8.33 28.04
CA GLY A 718 -22.85 -7.46 29.05
C GLY A 718 -22.23 -7.71 30.43
N ASP A 719 -22.54 -6.88 31.42
CA ASP A 719 -21.96 -6.98 32.78
C ASP A 719 -22.14 -8.31 33.48
N GLN A 720 -23.26 -9.00 33.21
CA GLN A 720 -23.59 -10.28 33.81
C GLN A 720 -23.00 -11.47 33.08
N ASP A 721 -22.50 -11.27 31.86
CA ASP A 721 -21.93 -12.32 31.05
C ASP A 721 -20.63 -12.83 31.64
N ARG A 722 -20.29 -14.07 31.34
CA ARG A 722 -19.11 -14.76 31.81
C ARG A 722 -18.49 -15.54 30.65
N ILE A 723 -17.24 -15.90 30.82
CA ILE A 723 -16.49 -16.74 29.89
C ILE A 723 -16.46 -18.16 30.42
N LEU A 724 -16.88 -19.12 29.63
CA LEU A 724 -16.66 -20.55 29.83
C LEU A 724 -15.26 -20.90 29.30
N VAL A 725 -14.47 -21.56 30.13
CA VAL A 725 -13.18 -22.15 29.80
C VAL A 725 -13.27 -23.65 29.93
N VAL A 726 -12.92 -24.39 28.89
CA VAL A 726 -12.83 -25.84 28.91
C VAL A 726 -11.44 -26.25 28.45
N LEU A 727 -10.77 -27.05 29.25
CA LEU A 727 -9.43 -27.56 28.97
C LEU A 727 -9.48 -28.92 28.26
N ASP A 728 -8.41 -29.29 27.58
CA ASP A 728 -8.29 -30.59 26.91
C ASP A 728 -8.29 -31.78 27.88
N THR A 729 -8.01 -31.52 29.16
CA THR A 729 -8.17 -32.51 30.26
C THR A 729 -9.60 -32.86 30.55
N GLY A 730 -10.58 -32.07 30.08
CA GLY A 730 -11.99 -32.16 30.44
C GLY A 730 -12.35 -31.43 31.73
N ASP A 731 -11.48 -30.56 32.19
CA ASP A 731 -11.77 -29.60 33.25
C ASP A 731 -12.44 -28.36 32.67
N PHE A 732 -13.36 -27.75 33.42
CA PHE A 732 -13.98 -26.49 33.04
C PHE A 732 -14.16 -25.55 34.23
N TYR A 733 -14.18 -24.25 33.96
CA TYR A 733 -14.53 -23.22 34.93
C TYR A 733 -15.09 -21.97 34.22
N ILE A 734 -15.67 -21.08 35.01
CA ILE A 734 -16.30 -19.85 34.53
C ILE A 734 -15.56 -18.65 35.12
N SER A 735 -15.10 -17.77 34.25
CA SER A 735 -14.37 -16.55 34.61
C SER A 735 -15.15 -15.29 34.26
N THR A 736 -14.72 -14.16 34.79
CA THR A 736 -15.12 -12.83 34.34
C THR A 736 -14.36 -12.50 33.04
N PHE A 737 -14.93 -11.63 32.22
CA PHE A 737 -14.25 -11.15 30.99
C PHE A 737 -13.33 -9.95 31.26
N ASP A 738 -12.44 -10.05 32.24
CA ASP A 738 -11.46 -9.05 32.58
C ASP A 738 -10.17 -9.29 31.77
N SER A 739 -9.65 -8.25 31.10
CA SER A 739 -8.42 -8.34 30.28
C SER A 739 -7.14 -8.67 31.10
N THR A 740 -7.21 -8.59 32.42
CA THR A 740 -6.10 -9.01 33.29
C THR A 740 -6.03 -10.51 33.52
N ASN A 741 -7.14 -11.23 33.21
CA ASN A 741 -7.16 -12.69 33.35
C ASN A 741 -6.18 -13.32 32.37
N HIS A 742 -5.44 -14.30 32.88
CA HIS A 742 -4.56 -15.17 32.09
C HIS A 742 -5.15 -16.56 32.05
N TYR A 743 -5.20 -17.13 30.87
CA TYR A 743 -5.78 -18.45 30.65
C TYR A 743 -4.68 -19.49 30.38
N GLU A 744 -5.00 -20.76 30.50
CA GLU A 744 -4.10 -21.88 30.29
C GLU A 744 -3.79 -22.06 28.78
N ALA A 745 -2.65 -22.73 28.47
CA ALA A 745 -2.25 -22.99 27.10
C ALA A 745 -3.06 -24.12 26.44
N ASN A 746 -3.60 -25.02 27.22
CA ASN A 746 -4.33 -26.22 26.79
C ASN A 746 -5.85 -26.03 26.75
N ILE A 747 -6.31 -24.86 26.31
CA ILE A 747 -7.72 -24.54 26.15
C ILE A 747 -8.29 -25.32 24.96
N LEU A 748 -9.32 -26.10 25.20
CA LEU A 748 -10.13 -26.75 24.17
C LEU A 748 -11.25 -25.82 23.66
N ARG A 749 -11.95 -25.13 24.60
CA ARG A 749 -13.02 -24.18 24.30
C ARG A 749 -12.89 -22.94 25.18
N LEU A 750 -13.09 -21.80 24.59
CA LEU A 750 -13.20 -20.50 25.26
C LEU A 750 -14.29 -19.69 24.57
N GLU A 751 -15.39 -19.47 25.25
CA GLU A 751 -16.56 -18.81 24.67
C GLU A 751 -17.43 -18.12 25.73
N LYS A 752 -18.42 -17.36 25.27
CA LYS A 752 -19.43 -16.78 26.17
C LYS A 752 -20.24 -17.91 26.83
N TRP A 753 -20.28 -17.90 28.17
CA TRP A 753 -21.02 -18.94 28.93
C TRP A 753 -22.50 -18.78 28.75
N ASP A 754 -23.14 -19.91 28.33
CA ASP A 754 -24.59 -20.08 28.31
C ASP A 754 -24.95 -21.24 29.21
N LYS A 755 -25.76 -20.94 30.24
CA LYS A 755 -26.24 -21.97 31.21
C LYS A 755 -27.14 -23.04 30.57
N ALA A 756 -27.85 -22.69 29.51
CA ALA A 756 -28.78 -23.58 28.82
C ALA A 756 -28.09 -24.48 27.79
N LYS A 757 -26.85 -24.19 27.42
CA LYS A 757 -26.12 -24.92 26.39
C LYS A 757 -25.83 -26.36 26.82
N ILE A 758 -26.22 -27.30 25.98
CA ILE A 758 -26.02 -28.74 26.18
C ILE A 758 -24.73 -29.16 25.48
N TRP A 759 -23.88 -29.83 26.22
CA TRP A 759 -22.64 -30.41 25.72
C TRP A 759 -22.75 -31.91 25.59
N THR A 760 -22.19 -32.46 24.52
CA THR A 760 -22.08 -33.92 24.33
C THR A 760 -20.58 -34.27 24.33
N ALA A 761 -20.19 -35.21 25.16
CA ALA A 761 -18.80 -35.66 25.28
C ALA A 761 -18.67 -37.18 25.20
N ILE A 762 -17.60 -37.64 24.57
CA ILE A 762 -17.13 -39.02 24.61
C ILE A 762 -15.86 -39.07 25.45
N VAL A 763 -15.90 -39.85 26.48
CA VAL A 763 -14.85 -39.97 27.49
C VAL A 763 -14.37 -41.42 27.57
N ARG A 764 -13.07 -41.63 27.63
CA ARG A 764 -12.45 -42.93 27.99
C ARG A 764 -12.28 -42.94 29.50
N ASP A 765 -12.96 -43.86 30.18
CA ASP A 765 -12.95 -43.95 31.63
C ASP A 765 -11.96 -45.02 32.08
N ALA A 766 -10.87 -44.62 32.73
CA ALA A 766 -9.81 -45.49 33.18
C ALA A 766 -10.22 -46.33 34.38
N ASP A 767 -11.12 -45.87 35.23
CA ASP A 767 -11.66 -46.63 36.37
C ASP A 767 -12.52 -47.83 35.96
N ASN A 768 -12.94 -47.85 34.68
CA ASN A 768 -13.78 -48.89 34.12
C ASN A 768 -13.16 -49.53 32.89
N GLN A 769 -11.97 -50.09 33.02
CA GLN A 769 -11.25 -50.86 31.98
C GLN A 769 -11.03 -50.05 30.68
N GLY A 770 -11.06 -48.70 30.73
CA GLY A 770 -10.88 -47.85 29.58
C GLY A 770 -12.03 -47.85 28.59
N TYR A 771 -13.22 -48.29 28.97
CA TYR A 771 -14.42 -48.23 28.14
C TYR A 771 -14.80 -46.79 27.80
N LEU A 772 -15.40 -46.61 26.64
CA LEU A 772 -15.92 -45.32 26.18
C LEU A 772 -17.33 -45.04 26.70
N TYR A 773 -17.53 -43.85 27.24
CA TYR A 773 -18.80 -43.36 27.74
C TYR A 773 -19.23 -42.12 26.98
N LEU A 774 -20.45 -42.10 26.47
CA LEU A 774 -21.10 -40.92 25.92
C LEU A 774 -21.95 -40.27 26.98
N LYS A 775 -21.85 -38.98 27.16
CA LYS A 775 -22.61 -38.21 28.13
C LYS A 775 -23.08 -36.88 27.54
N ARG A 776 -24.25 -36.44 27.96
CA ARG A 776 -24.80 -35.10 27.62
C ARG A 776 -25.11 -34.37 28.93
N PHE A 777 -24.64 -33.11 28.98
CA PHE A 777 -24.71 -32.34 30.23
C PHE A 777 -24.71 -30.84 29.99
N THR A 778 -25.06 -30.04 31.01
CA THR A 778 -24.89 -28.60 31.05
C THR A 778 -23.75 -28.26 32.00
N MET A 779 -23.04 -27.15 31.74
CA MET A 779 -21.96 -26.67 32.60
C MET A 779 -22.45 -25.58 33.54
N ASP A 780 -22.47 -25.91 34.85
CA ASP A 780 -22.94 -25.00 35.91
C ASP A 780 -21.88 -23.92 36.21
N ALA A 781 -22.36 -22.78 36.75
CA ALA A 781 -21.49 -21.69 37.16
C ALA A 781 -20.55 -22.10 38.31
N THR A 782 -19.24 -22.23 38.00
CA THR A 782 -18.21 -22.54 38.99
C THR A 782 -16.97 -21.69 38.77
N LYS A 783 -16.37 -21.19 39.83
CA LYS A 783 -15.13 -20.44 39.81
C LYS A 783 -13.88 -21.30 39.96
N ARG A 784 -14.03 -22.52 40.44
CA ARG A 784 -12.94 -23.49 40.59
C ARG A 784 -13.06 -24.54 39.50
N PRO A 785 -11.92 -24.96 38.87
CA PRO A 785 -11.98 -26.04 37.91
C PRO A 785 -12.75 -27.27 38.43
N GLN A 786 -13.63 -27.79 37.58
CA GLN A 786 -14.39 -28.99 37.80
C GLN A 786 -14.25 -29.92 36.63
N SER A 787 -14.02 -31.21 36.88
CA SER A 787 -13.88 -32.18 35.81
C SER A 787 -15.21 -32.79 35.43
N PHE A 788 -15.48 -32.92 34.13
CA PHE A 788 -16.56 -33.77 33.63
C PHE A 788 -16.05 -35.11 33.10
N VAL A 789 -14.78 -35.37 33.11
CA VAL A 789 -14.16 -36.64 32.70
C VAL A 789 -14.06 -37.60 33.87
N GLY A 790 -13.85 -37.11 35.10
CA GLY A 790 -13.69 -37.88 36.32
C GLY A 790 -12.38 -37.49 37.06
N ASP A 791 -12.13 -38.12 38.21
CA ASP A 791 -11.01 -37.78 39.07
C ASP A 791 -9.72 -38.58 38.71
N ASN A 792 -9.84 -39.61 37.85
CA ASN A 792 -8.71 -40.42 37.44
C ASN A 792 -7.90 -39.74 36.29
N ALA A 793 -6.65 -39.47 36.55
CA ALA A 793 -5.76 -38.80 35.61
C ALA A 793 -5.49 -39.56 34.28
N GLU A 794 -5.75 -40.89 34.27
CA GLU A 794 -5.62 -41.71 33.06
C GLU A 794 -6.87 -41.69 32.19
N SER A 795 -8.00 -41.16 32.69
CA SER A 795 -9.21 -40.93 31.90
C SER A 795 -8.99 -39.79 30.89
N LYS A 796 -9.55 -39.92 29.68
CA LYS A 796 -9.28 -38.99 28.58
C LYS A 796 -10.57 -38.51 27.93
N LEU A 797 -10.66 -37.24 27.68
CA LEU A 797 -11.63 -36.63 26.76
C LEU A 797 -11.25 -36.97 25.33
N LEU A 798 -12.12 -37.56 24.55
CA LEU A 798 -11.92 -37.86 23.14
C LEU A 798 -12.63 -36.86 22.23
N ILE A 799 -13.89 -36.54 22.50
CA ILE A 799 -14.71 -35.62 21.73
C ILE A 799 -15.49 -34.73 22.68
N LEU A 800 -15.61 -33.47 22.39
CA LEU A 800 -16.53 -32.52 23.02
C LEU A 800 -17.19 -31.68 21.94
N THR A 801 -18.51 -31.73 21.87
CA THR A 801 -19.28 -30.95 20.88
C THR A 801 -20.51 -30.33 21.54
N ASP A 802 -20.96 -29.22 21.04
CA ASP A 802 -22.16 -28.49 21.41
C ASP A 802 -23.27 -28.60 20.35
N ARG A 803 -23.05 -29.42 19.31
CA ARG A 803 -24.03 -29.63 18.23
C ARG A 803 -25.26 -30.39 18.82
N PRO A 804 -26.47 -29.85 18.60
CA PRO A 804 -27.69 -30.42 19.18
C PRO A 804 -27.91 -31.88 18.78
N HIS A 805 -27.69 -32.23 17.52
CA HIS A 805 -27.94 -33.54 16.93
C HIS A 805 -26.63 -34.26 16.53
N ALA A 806 -25.60 -34.16 17.38
CA ALA A 806 -24.31 -34.75 17.11
C ALA A 806 -24.41 -36.26 16.88
N LYS A 807 -23.79 -36.75 15.81
CA LYS A 807 -23.69 -38.17 15.47
C LYS A 807 -22.21 -38.58 15.46
N PHE A 808 -21.96 -39.79 15.91
CA PHE A 808 -20.62 -40.32 16.05
C PHE A 808 -20.46 -41.63 15.30
N LEU A 809 -19.44 -41.73 14.47
CA LEU A 809 -19.05 -42.95 13.80
C LEU A 809 -18.03 -43.68 14.69
N VAL A 810 -18.40 -44.85 15.16
CA VAL A 810 -17.56 -45.72 15.99
C VAL A 810 -16.96 -46.80 15.10
N SER A 811 -15.65 -46.85 14.96
CA SER A 811 -14.92 -47.88 14.21
C SER A 811 -14.34 -48.88 15.19
N TYR A 812 -14.66 -50.14 14.98
CA TYR A 812 -14.19 -51.25 15.83
C TYR A 812 -12.82 -51.76 15.34
N GLY A 813 -11.98 -52.19 16.28
CA GLY A 813 -10.60 -52.64 16.00
C GLY A 813 -10.21 -53.86 16.79
N GLY A 814 -8.97 -54.35 16.60
CA GLY A 814 -8.51 -55.55 17.26
C GLY A 814 -9.34 -56.81 16.95
N ASP A 815 -9.69 -57.56 17.96
CA ASP A 815 -10.51 -58.78 17.81
C ASP A 815 -11.94 -58.51 17.33
N ASP A 816 -12.41 -57.24 17.46
CA ASP A 816 -13.76 -56.81 17.11
C ASP A 816 -13.81 -56.06 15.74
N ALA A 817 -12.77 -56.01 15.00
CA ALA A 817 -12.69 -55.32 13.71
C ALA A 817 -13.71 -55.80 12.65
N ALA A 818 -14.19 -57.04 12.81
CA ALA A 818 -15.20 -57.64 11.92
C ALA A 818 -16.58 -56.93 12.04
N HIS A 819 -16.83 -56.16 13.11
CA HIS A 819 -18.06 -55.40 13.29
C HIS A 819 -18.16 -54.13 12.43
N GLY A 820 -17.04 -53.70 11.84
CA GLY A 820 -17.00 -52.56 10.93
C GLY A 820 -17.19 -51.21 11.66
N THR A 821 -18.18 -50.44 11.22
CA THR A 821 -18.49 -49.11 11.78
C THR A 821 -19.97 -49.01 12.18
N GLU A 822 -20.22 -48.33 13.30
CA GLU A 822 -21.59 -48.09 13.83
C GLU A 822 -21.80 -46.55 13.99
N GLU A 823 -22.94 -46.04 13.52
CA GLU A 823 -23.34 -44.64 13.74
C GLU A 823 -24.19 -44.52 15.02
N VAL A 824 -23.76 -43.70 15.95
CA VAL A 824 -24.46 -43.44 17.24
C VAL A 824 -24.91 -41.98 17.27
N ALA A 825 -26.25 -41.78 17.37
CA ALA A 825 -26.81 -40.45 17.56
C ALA A 825 -26.84 -40.09 19.06
N GLY A 826 -26.09 -39.05 19.45
CA GLY A 826 -25.91 -38.66 20.86
C GLY A 826 -27.22 -38.38 21.60
N GLU A 827 -28.16 -37.73 20.92
CA GLU A 827 -29.45 -37.31 21.51
C GLU A 827 -30.35 -38.48 21.90
N THR A 828 -30.45 -39.49 21.04
CA THR A 828 -31.27 -40.69 21.30
C THR A 828 -30.56 -41.69 22.20
N PHE A 829 -29.22 -41.67 22.20
CA PHE A 829 -28.41 -42.61 22.96
C PHE A 829 -28.40 -42.34 24.46
N VAL A 830 -28.28 -41.06 24.89
CA VAL A 830 -28.24 -40.67 26.28
C VAL A 830 -28.92 -39.32 26.53
N GLY A 831 -29.79 -39.29 27.57
CA GLY A 831 -30.44 -38.03 27.98
C GLY A 831 -29.49 -37.08 28.72
N VAL A 832 -29.84 -35.78 28.76
CA VAL A 832 -29.09 -34.74 29.48
C VAL A 832 -29.11 -35.01 31.00
N LYS A 833 -27.94 -35.00 31.63
CA LYS A 833 -27.72 -35.16 33.07
C LYS A 833 -26.72 -34.11 33.56
N GLY A 834 -26.44 -34.09 34.88
CA GLY A 834 -25.39 -33.22 35.42
C GLY A 834 -24.00 -33.63 34.92
N TYR A 835 -23.08 -32.67 34.84
CA TYR A 835 -21.71 -32.89 34.34
C TYR A 835 -20.91 -33.96 35.09
N LYS A 836 -21.21 -34.22 36.36
CA LYS A 836 -20.61 -35.32 37.18
C LYS A 836 -21.16 -36.69 36.86
N ALA A 837 -22.23 -36.80 36.07
CA ALA A 837 -22.79 -38.11 35.73
C ALA A 837 -21.82 -38.87 34.82
N LYS A 838 -21.66 -40.16 35.05
CA LYS A 838 -20.76 -41.03 34.29
C LYS A 838 -21.10 -41.15 32.81
N GLY A 839 -22.35 -40.97 32.44
CA GLY A 839 -22.82 -41.18 31.07
C GLY A 839 -23.28 -42.61 30.83
N LYS A 840 -23.56 -42.98 29.59
CA LYS A 840 -23.91 -44.33 29.16
C LYS A 840 -22.74 -44.93 28.39
N ARG A 841 -22.34 -46.12 28.70
CA ARG A 841 -21.27 -46.83 28.01
C ARG A 841 -21.62 -47.01 26.54
N LEU A 842 -20.70 -46.62 25.66
CA LEU A 842 -20.89 -46.59 24.21
C LEU A 842 -21.00 -48.01 23.65
N THR A 843 -20.03 -48.87 24.01
CA THR A 843 -19.92 -50.24 23.58
C THR A 843 -19.08 -51.06 24.59
N THR A 844 -19.14 -52.39 24.49
CA THR A 844 -18.25 -53.31 25.19
C THR A 844 -17.14 -53.83 24.29
N LEU A 845 -17.23 -53.56 22.98
CA LEU A 845 -16.27 -54.02 21.97
C LEU A 845 -15.04 -53.11 21.93
N ALA A 846 -13.95 -53.61 21.37
CA ALA A 846 -12.73 -52.87 21.20
C ALA A 846 -12.92 -51.78 20.12
N VAL A 847 -12.77 -50.52 20.49
CA VAL A 847 -12.93 -49.37 19.62
C VAL A 847 -11.55 -48.90 19.17
N GLU A 848 -11.35 -48.83 17.87
CA GLU A 848 -10.15 -48.27 17.24
C GLU A 848 -10.23 -46.74 17.18
N LYS A 849 -11.37 -46.21 16.67
CA LYS A 849 -11.56 -44.79 16.46
C LYS A 849 -13.02 -44.37 16.66
N VAL A 850 -13.19 -43.12 17.12
CA VAL A 850 -14.49 -42.47 17.14
C VAL A 850 -14.36 -41.09 16.54
N GLU A 851 -15.25 -40.78 15.60
CA GLU A 851 -15.27 -39.49 14.89
C GLU A 851 -16.66 -38.87 14.94
N GLU A 852 -16.75 -37.56 15.05
CA GLU A 852 -18.00 -36.84 14.86
C GLU A 852 -18.32 -36.77 13.37
N VAL A 853 -19.53 -37.15 12.98
CA VAL A 853 -19.99 -37.09 11.58
C VAL A 853 -20.48 -35.67 11.33
N GLU A 854 -19.95 -35.05 10.28
CA GLU A 854 -20.44 -33.74 9.82
C GLU A 854 -21.89 -33.87 9.36
N THR A 855 -22.79 -33.22 10.07
CA THR A 855 -24.17 -33.05 9.63
C THR A 855 -24.29 -31.79 8.78
N PRO A 856 -25.12 -31.75 7.74
CA PRO A 856 -25.24 -30.61 6.83
C PRO A 856 -25.96 -29.38 7.42
N TYR A 857 -26.02 -29.23 8.75
CA TYR A 857 -26.50 -28.05 9.42
C TYR A 857 -25.32 -27.18 9.84
N ASP A 858 -25.18 -26.06 9.10
CA ASP A 858 -24.19 -25.03 9.34
C ASP A 858 -24.69 -24.11 10.48
N ASP A 859 -24.24 -24.38 11.71
CA ASP A 859 -24.44 -23.51 12.87
C ASP A 859 -23.22 -22.61 13.10
N THR A 860 -22.62 -22.07 12.03
CA THR A 860 -21.70 -20.92 12.16
C THR A 860 -22.54 -19.70 12.51
N PRO A 861 -22.30 -19.01 13.64
CA PRO A 861 -22.96 -17.74 13.89
C PRO A 861 -22.52 -16.78 12.78
N GLU A 862 -23.48 -16.35 11.98
CA GLU A 862 -23.28 -15.35 10.94
C GLU A 862 -22.57 -14.15 11.55
N ASN A 863 -21.39 -13.88 11.01
CA ASN A 863 -20.70 -12.62 11.21
C ASN A 863 -21.67 -11.53 10.72
N PRO A 864 -22.07 -10.56 11.53
CA PRO A 864 -22.97 -9.51 11.05
C PRO A 864 -22.21 -8.66 10.03
N GLN A 865 -22.24 -9.10 8.78
CA GLN A 865 -21.90 -8.27 7.63
C GLN A 865 -22.95 -7.16 7.55
N THR A 866 -22.46 -5.97 7.49
CA THR A 866 -23.12 -4.73 7.09
C THR A 866 -24.39 -4.98 6.27
N GLU A 867 -25.55 -4.83 6.90
CA GLU A 867 -26.81 -4.68 6.19
C GLU A 867 -26.79 -3.36 5.42
N THR A 868 -26.73 -3.46 4.10
CA THR A 868 -27.10 -2.37 3.22
C THR A 868 -28.60 -2.18 3.31
N ILE A 869 -29.01 -1.08 3.89
CA ILE A 869 -30.43 -0.65 3.94
C ILE A 869 -30.87 -0.29 2.51
N PRO A 870 -31.97 -0.86 2.01
CA PRO A 870 -32.58 -0.40 0.78
C PRO A 870 -33.25 0.96 1.02
N THR A 871 -32.97 1.90 0.17
CA THR A 871 -33.66 3.19 0.09
C THR A 871 -35.09 2.96 -0.43
N GLU A 872 -36.11 3.16 0.41
CA GLU A 872 -37.47 3.47 -0.04
C GLU A 872 -37.79 4.93 0.23
N ASP A 873 -38.32 5.56 -0.80
CA ASP A 873 -38.83 6.93 -0.85
C ASP A 873 -40.01 7.15 0.11
N GLY A 874 -40.03 8.34 0.70
CA GLY A 874 -41.30 8.93 1.04
C GLY A 874 -41.39 9.78 2.32
N SER A 875 -41.38 11.10 2.11
CA SER A 875 -42.10 12.16 2.86
C SER A 875 -41.64 12.52 4.29
N ALA A 876 -41.16 13.73 4.29
CA ALA A 876 -41.05 14.80 5.27
C ALA A 876 -41.81 14.71 6.60
N THR A 877 -41.12 14.95 7.68
CA THR A 877 -41.52 15.90 8.73
C THR A 877 -40.26 16.45 9.44
N GLU A 878 -40.16 17.77 9.42
CA GLU A 878 -39.11 18.55 10.08
C GLU A 878 -39.17 18.40 11.61
N ASN A 879 -38.01 18.14 12.23
CA ASN A 879 -37.77 18.51 13.60
C ASN A 879 -36.35 19.05 13.75
N HIS A 880 -36.26 20.34 13.95
CA HIS A 880 -35.05 21.05 14.28
C HIS A 880 -34.45 20.56 15.59
N ALA A 881 -33.30 19.95 15.54
CA ALA A 881 -32.40 19.80 16.67
C ALA A 881 -31.00 20.31 16.29
N ASN A 882 -30.52 21.27 17.09
CA ASN A 882 -29.29 22.04 17.00
C ASN A 882 -28.09 21.28 16.44
N LEU A 883 -27.66 21.70 15.26
CA LEU A 883 -26.41 21.30 14.61
C LEU A 883 -25.22 22.02 15.24
N ASP A 884 -24.16 21.26 15.44
CA ASP A 884 -22.82 21.70 15.85
C ASP A 884 -22.28 22.74 14.84
N PRO A 885 -21.73 23.89 15.24
CA PRO A 885 -21.31 24.94 14.31
C PRO A 885 -20.17 24.60 13.35
N ASP A 886 -19.51 23.46 13.54
CA ASP A 886 -18.37 23.05 12.70
C ASP A 886 -18.72 22.15 11.48
N LEU A 887 -20.00 21.88 11.22
CA LEU A 887 -20.44 21.01 10.11
C LEU A 887 -20.66 21.74 8.76
N GLY A 888 -20.33 23.01 8.67
CA GLY A 888 -20.56 23.86 7.47
C GLY A 888 -19.32 24.15 6.62
N LYS A 889 -18.13 23.67 7.00
CA LYS A 889 -16.90 23.96 6.24
C LYS A 889 -16.62 22.86 5.22
N SER A 890 -16.27 23.23 3.99
CA SER A 890 -15.85 22.30 2.96
C SER A 890 -14.53 21.60 3.39
N GLN A 891 -14.30 20.38 2.94
CA GLN A 891 -13.06 19.64 3.22
C GLN A 891 -11.79 20.45 2.87
N GLN A 892 -11.87 21.33 1.89
CA GLN A 892 -10.77 22.20 1.48
C GLN A 892 -10.46 23.28 2.54
N GLN A 893 -11.45 23.87 3.15
CA GLN A 893 -11.28 24.88 4.20
C GLN A 893 -10.64 24.30 5.47
N VAL A 894 -10.93 23.04 5.77
CA VAL A 894 -10.31 22.32 6.89
C VAL A 894 -8.83 21.98 6.61
N ILE A 895 -8.50 21.67 5.37
CA ILE A 895 -7.12 21.39 4.93
C ILE A 895 -6.29 22.67 4.94
N ASP A 896 -6.84 23.80 4.52
CA ASP A 896 -6.16 25.09 4.47
C ASP A 896 -5.88 25.63 5.89
N GLU A 897 -6.80 25.42 6.86
CA GLU A 897 -6.56 25.75 8.27
C GLU A 897 -5.49 24.84 8.93
N ILE A 898 -5.38 23.57 8.51
CA ILE A 898 -4.40 22.64 9.08
C ILE A 898 -3.00 22.83 8.49
N THR A 899 -2.89 23.28 7.24
CA THR A 899 -1.62 23.41 6.53
C THR A 899 -1.02 24.82 6.59
N GLY A 900 -1.76 25.83 7.04
CA GLY A 900 -1.29 27.21 7.13
C GLY A 900 -0.97 27.87 5.78
N GLN A 901 -1.50 27.33 4.68
CA GLN A 901 -1.35 27.93 3.36
C GLN A 901 -2.45 28.97 3.14
N LEU A 902 -2.08 30.24 3.31
CA LEU A 902 -2.85 31.35 2.79
C LEU A 902 -2.75 31.37 1.26
N ASN A 903 -3.89 31.32 0.59
CA ASN A 903 -3.97 31.60 -0.85
C ASN A 903 -3.56 33.05 -1.12
N LEU A 904 -2.45 33.22 -1.82
CA LEU A 904 -1.87 34.51 -2.18
C LEU A 904 -2.44 35.12 -3.49
N PHE A 905 -3.54 34.61 -3.99
CA PHE A 905 -4.13 35.03 -5.27
C PHE A 905 -5.66 35.15 -5.20
N ASP A 906 -6.18 35.98 -4.29
CA ASP A 906 -7.54 36.49 -4.37
C ASP A 906 -7.56 37.93 -3.90
N ASP A 907 -7.05 38.82 -4.73
CA ASP A 907 -7.33 40.26 -4.73
C ASP A 907 -6.99 40.83 -6.10
N GLU A 908 -7.95 40.71 -7.05
CA GLU A 908 -8.14 41.65 -8.15
C GLU A 908 -9.47 41.34 -8.84
N GLU A 909 -10.55 41.94 -8.32
CA GLU A 909 -11.63 42.50 -9.09
C GLU A 909 -12.65 43.17 -8.15
N LYS A 910 -12.40 44.42 -7.82
CA LYS A 910 -13.38 45.51 -7.76
C LYS A 910 -12.67 46.86 -7.76
#